data_45c882e67d4e18845a9fae9a91e252a8
#
_entry.id   45c882e67d4e18845a9fae9a91e252a8
#
_cell.length_a   1.000
_cell.length_b   1.000
_cell.length_c   1.000
_cell.angle_alpha   90.00
_cell.angle_beta   90.00
_cell.angle_gamma   90.00
#
_symmetry.space_group_name_H-M   'P 1'
#
loop_
_entity.id
_entity.type
_entity.pdbx_description
1 polymer ?
#
loop_
_entity_poly.entity_id
_entity_poly.type
_entity_poly.pdbx_seq_one_letter_code
_entity_poly.pdbx_strand_id
1 'polypeptide(L)'
;MKTFLRIFTLLFGIVSFAQTTVTGTVNDESGMPLSGANVIVMGTSSGAISDFDGKFTLSVSQAPPFTLQISSVGFTTATEEVTANNQDLSITLIEGSFLDEVIVSATRTPQRIFESPVTVEKYSLKQIQRTPSADFFEGLQNVKGVQMNQSGLVFSQVNTRGFGTIYNEGFVTLIDGMNSQAPVFGFAVGNLIGLNELDVQSVELLPGSASALYGMDAYKGVMSIKSKNPFDHEGINGYFRSGTTQQDAGGNNAFTDFGFRFAKKLSDKWAVKAAFSAKKGKEWAAADTRHQRACDNCGEGSIVEDYPTNAPDYNAVNEYGEVAVSSPLIFGSLATSLAAGGSPAAATLGGWALNPNLSGFFDTVLTTGYMENDIFGTEAENVKGNFAVHYRPNADTEITLSSVIGTGEAPLPAGNARYNLKDVVVQLHKLELNSGGLNTRFYFTQEDSGQTTQSSALGVAMANAQPGGLLGAGGWGQTYLNNYFGALAGAAGFSPDAAGIFGAWVGAGPGLFDSVIAPYIIGGGTDFNALFGGSTQGAHDFARNAADNRPGVFFQGSQEWSDAIGVAEHTPINQLGFGARIQDLSKAYTFEANYDFEDKIEFAEVIVGGIFRRFDLNTEGTLYTDYDGDGIQYNELGAYAQMKKNLFSDFVTLTASLRYDKVEVLDNANIAPRAGLLFNISDKQNIRVSAQKGFRTPTNQDKFIGLFNGARTLLGTTRQNVERFNQPTQLFNQQVVNITGQDVWNNAFYADTLEDANLEYVESEEITSYEVGYRYNSNNFTLDFNAYYSQYDNYIGTDYVLVPFYTDPSQTRIDALQTGSVTEFGVDANLDTKFNTKGVSLEAIQRLNTSTSMNFIYEYNELDYKSAEDSTFELSWNTPKHRMKFGLTSKINSNVTLSANARYNSEYYYESSFIDAVIPENTVFDAKLMFGIKALDNLQFEVGGNNIAGREYVSIPGSGNIGSLYYAGAKMQF
;
A
#
# COMPACT_ATOMS: atom_id res chain seq x y z
N MET A 1 -44.49 2.63 -76.39
CA MET A 1 -43.30 2.97 -75.60
C MET A 1 -43.55 4.11 -74.59
N LYS A 2 -44.19 5.22 -74.97
CA LYS A 2 -44.46 6.36 -74.06
C LYS A 2 -45.50 6.04 -72.96
N THR A 3 -46.43 5.13 -73.20
CA THR A 3 -47.40 4.74 -72.19
C THR A 3 -46.84 3.74 -71.18
N PHE A 4 -45.95 2.87 -71.59
CA PHE A 4 -45.25 1.91 -70.74
C PHE A 4 -44.25 2.62 -69.78
N LEU A 5 -43.63 3.69 -70.27
CA LEU A 5 -42.70 4.49 -69.42
C LEU A 5 -43.46 5.30 -68.35
N ARG A 6 -44.71 5.74 -68.65
CA ARG A 6 -45.55 6.46 -67.68
C ARG A 6 -46.09 5.54 -66.58
N ILE A 7 -46.38 4.28 -66.86
CA ILE A 7 -46.82 3.26 -65.92
C ILE A 7 -45.60 2.80 -65.04
N PHE A 8 -44.39 2.70 -65.66
CA PHE A 8 -43.18 2.34 -64.87
C PHE A 8 -42.75 3.48 -63.97
N THR A 9 -42.94 4.73 -64.27
CA THR A 9 -42.66 5.88 -63.44
C THR A 9 -43.68 6.03 -62.32
N LEU A 10 -44.90 5.60 -62.51
CA LEU A 10 -45.94 5.60 -61.46
C LEU A 10 -45.81 4.44 -60.47
N LEU A 11 -45.17 3.33 -60.84
CA LEU A 11 -44.88 2.18 -59.97
C LEU A 11 -43.65 2.36 -59.10
N PHE A 12 -42.76 3.29 -59.42
CA PHE A 12 -41.58 3.63 -58.61
C PHE A 12 -41.86 4.72 -57.58
N GLY A 13 -43.03 5.29 -57.56
CA GLY A 13 -43.42 6.43 -56.72
C GLY A 13 -44.04 6.08 -55.34
N ILE A 14 -44.20 4.77 -54.98
CA ILE A 14 -44.84 4.39 -53.71
C ILE A 14 -44.03 3.32 -52.97
N VAL A 15 -42.78 3.66 -52.70
CA VAL A 15 -42.10 3.05 -51.53
C VAL A 15 -41.83 4.18 -50.55
N SER A 16 -42.87 4.75 -50.00
CA SER A 16 -42.77 5.50 -48.71
C SER A 16 -42.43 4.47 -47.67
N PHE A 17 -41.19 4.35 -47.27
CA PHE A 17 -40.87 3.71 -46.00
C PHE A 17 -41.51 4.57 -44.92
N ALA A 18 -42.59 4.11 -44.35
CA ALA A 18 -43.16 4.72 -43.17
C ALA A 18 -42.17 4.54 -42.03
N GLN A 19 -41.38 5.56 -41.79
CA GLN A 19 -40.46 5.60 -40.67
C GLN A 19 -41.29 5.85 -39.40
N THR A 20 -41.21 4.95 -38.46
CA THR A 20 -41.81 5.12 -37.13
C THR A 20 -40.85 5.91 -36.25
N THR A 21 -41.30 7.01 -35.71
CA THR A 21 -40.53 7.80 -34.72
C THR A 21 -41.14 7.60 -33.35
N VAL A 22 -40.31 7.32 -32.35
CA VAL A 22 -40.69 7.19 -30.95
C VAL A 22 -39.82 8.15 -30.16
N THR A 23 -40.44 8.97 -29.33
CA THR A 23 -39.74 9.82 -28.35
C THR A 23 -40.08 9.36 -26.95
N GLY A 24 -39.25 9.74 -26.00
CA GLY A 24 -39.56 9.46 -24.61
C GLY A 24 -38.49 9.96 -23.67
N THR A 25 -38.75 9.77 -22.37
CA THR A 25 -37.82 10.04 -21.28
C THR A 25 -37.62 8.79 -20.45
N VAL A 26 -36.37 8.52 -20.09
CA VAL A 26 -35.97 7.45 -19.20
C VAL A 26 -35.55 8.07 -17.87
N ASN A 27 -36.25 7.72 -16.80
CA ASN A 27 -35.98 8.20 -15.44
C ASN A 27 -35.72 7.04 -14.49
N ASP A 28 -35.07 7.34 -13.35
CA ASP A 28 -35.04 6.42 -12.23
C ASP A 28 -36.35 6.48 -11.40
N GLU A 29 -36.47 5.60 -10.40
CA GLU A 29 -37.61 5.56 -9.48
C GLU A 29 -37.83 6.86 -8.69
N SER A 30 -36.84 7.74 -8.63
CA SER A 30 -36.92 9.06 -7.98
C SER A 30 -37.33 10.18 -8.96
N GLY A 31 -37.52 9.82 -10.23
CA GLY A 31 -37.84 10.77 -11.29
C GLY A 31 -36.60 11.52 -11.81
N MET A 32 -35.37 11.11 -11.46
CA MET A 32 -34.19 11.70 -12.04
C MET A 32 -33.92 11.13 -13.43
N PRO A 33 -33.54 11.98 -14.41
CA PRO A 33 -33.28 11.51 -15.77
C PRO A 33 -32.06 10.60 -15.81
N LEU A 34 -32.17 9.50 -16.56
CA LEU A 34 -31.08 8.55 -16.77
C LEU A 34 -30.43 8.83 -18.13
N SER A 35 -29.30 9.47 -18.10
CA SER A 35 -28.44 9.68 -19.27
C SER A 35 -27.73 8.38 -19.67
N GLY A 36 -27.59 8.12 -20.96
CA GLY A 36 -26.89 6.94 -21.46
C GLY A 36 -27.71 5.64 -21.38
N ALA A 37 -29.00 5.71 -21.11
CA ALA A 37 -29.88 4.54 -21.19
C ALA A 37 -30.06 4.07 -22.65
N ASN A 38 -29.86 2.78 -22.87
CA ASN A 38 -29.94 2.15 -24.19
C ASN A 38 -31.36 1.73 -24.48
N VAL A 39 -31.93 2.21 -25.58
CA VAL A 39 -33.31 1.93 -26.01
C VAL A 39 -33.25 1.20 -27.36
N ILE A 40 -33.55 -0.10 -27.38
CA ILE A 40 -33.35 -0.96 -28.55
C ILE A 40 -34.70 -1.59 -28.93
N VAL A 41 -34.98 -1.69 -30.22
CA VAL A 41 -36.10 -2.51 -30.72
C VAL A 41 -35.78 -3.98 -30.56
N MET A 42 -36.58 -4.69 -29.78
CA MET A 42 -36.34 -6.08 -29.42
C MET A 42 -36.17 -6.97 -30.66
N GLY A 43 -35.08 -7.73 -30.71
CA GLY A 43 -34.79 -8.61 -31.86
C GLY A 43 -34.11 -7.89 -33.05
N THR A 44 -33.70 -6.64 -32.90
CA THR A 44 -32.97 -5.88 -33.95
C THR A 44 -31.75 -5.15 -33.35
N SER A 45 -30.90 -4.63 -34.21
CA SER A 45 -29.79 -3.74 -33.81
C SER A 45 -30.20 -2.25 -33.83
N SER A 46 -31.46 -1.91 -34.08
CA SER A 46 -31.92 -0.53 -34.16
C SER A 46 -32.18 0.03 -32.77
N GLY A 47 -31.51 1.08 -32.37
CA GLY A 47 -31.63 1.67 -31.03
C GLY A 47 -31.27 3.15 -31.01
N ALA A 48 -31.51 3.76 -29.86
CA ALA A 48 -31.13 5.11 -29.48
C ALA A 48 -30.60 5.11 -28.05
N ILE A 49 -29.85 6.15 -27.70
CA ILE A 49 -29.32 6.37 -26.34
C ILE A 49 -29.98 7.63 -25.79
N SER A 50 -30.38 7.62 -24.52
CA SER A 50 -30.92 8.80 -23.85
C SER A 50 -29.88 9.88 -23.60
N ASP A 51 -30.24 11.13 -23.79
CA ASP A 51 -29.42 12.31 -23.52
C ASP A 51 -29.34 12.64 -22.01
N PHE A 52 -28.73 13.79 -21.66
CA PHE A 52 -28.57 14.21 -20.25
C PHE A 52 -29.88 14.47 -19.51
N ASP A 53 -30.95 14.84 -20.27
CA ASP A 53 -32.30 15.00 -19.72
C ASP A 53 -33.07 13.65 -19.70
N GLY A 54 -32.40 12.56 -19.96
CA GLY A 54 -33.00 11.22 -20.08
C GLY A 54 -33.86 11.05 -21.36
N LYS A 55 -33.83 12.04 -22.27
CA LYS A 55 -34.69 12.01 -23.48
C LYS A 55 -34.03 11.20 -24.59
N PHE A 56 -34.84 10.47 -25.30
CA PHE A 56 -34.40 9.76 -26.51
C PHE A 56 -35.35 10.00 -27.69
N THR A 57 -34.82 9.88 -28.89
CA THR A 57 -35.57 9.88 -30.12
C THR A 57 -35.10 8.70 -30.96
N LEU A 58 -35.95 7.76 -31.21
CA LEU A 58 -35.70 6.55 -31.99
C LEU A 58 -36.48 6.60 -33.29
N SER A 59 -35.81 6.44 -34.44
CA SER A 59 -36.45 6.38 -35.77
C SER A 59 -36.14 5.03 -36.41
N VAL A 60 -37.16 4.21 -36.62
CA VAL A 60 -37.05 2.85 -37.18
C VAL A 60 -37.95 2.64 -38.41
N SER A 61 -37.54 1.75 -39.27
CA SER A 61 -38.33 1.36 -40.45
C SER A 61 -39.45 0.35 -40.17
N GLN A 62 -39.55 -0.13 -38.89
CA GLN A 62 -40.56 -1.10 -38.49
C GLN A 62 -41.85 -0.38 -38.11
N ALA A 63 -42.98 -0.88 -38.63
CA ALA A 63 -44.29 -0.36 -38.25
C ALA A 63 -44.75 -0.93 -36.89
N PRO A 64 -45.46 -0.14 -36.05
CA PRO A 64 -46.05 -0.63 -34.81
C PRO A 64 -47.08 -1.74 -35.09
N PRO A 65 -47.30 -2.69 -34.12
CA PRO A 65 -46.69 -2.73 -32.81
C PRO A 65 -45.34 -3.41 -32.78
N PHE A 66 -44.42 -2.94 -31.90
CA PHE A 66 -43.14 -3.57 -31.56
C PHE A 66 -42.73 -3.23 -30.14
N THR A 67 -41.88 -4.04 -29.57
CA THR A 67 -41.41 -3.87 -28.20
C THR A 67 -40.04 -3.20 -28.17
N LEU A 68 -39.92 -2.19 -27.35
CA LEU A 68 -38.59 -1.61 -26.96
C LEU A 68 -38.08 -2.35 -25.74
N GLN A 69 -36.78 -2.59 -25.72
CA GLN A 69 -36.02 -2.99 -24.55
C GLN A 69 -35.21 -1.79 -24.09
N ILE A 70 -35.38 -1.39 -22.84
CA ILE A 70 -34.69 -0.22 -22.26
C ILE A 70 -33.80 -0.71 -21.13
N SER A 71 -32.50 -0.42 -21.22
CA SER A 71 -31.50 -0.82 -20.25
C SER A 71 -30.57 0.32 -19.90
N SER A 72 -30.16 0.37 -18.64
CA SER A 72 -29.14 1.26 -18.16
C SER A 72 -28.30 0.56 -17.09
N VAL A 73 -27.01 0.91 -17.02
CA VAL A 73 -26.09 0.30 -16.03
C VAL A 73 -26.60 0.54 -14.61
N GLY A 74 -26.75 -0.52 -13.84
CA GLY A 74 -27.26 -0.46 -12.46
C GLY A 74 -28.78 -0.46 -12.35
N PHE A 75 -29.52 -0.67 -13.46
CA PHE A 75 -30.96 -0.73 -13.48
C PHE A 75 -31.48 -2.04 -14.09
N THR A 76 -32.66 -2.47 -13.65
CA THR A 76 -33.36 -3.61 -14.24
C THR A 76 -33.85 -3.22 -15.62
N THR A 77 -33.62 -4.07 -16.60
CA THR A 77 -34.10 -3.86 -17.98
C THR A 77 -35.65 -3.81 -18.01
N ALA A 78 -36.20 -2.77 -18.60
CA ALA A 78 -37.64 -2.62 -18.83
C ALA A 78 -37.98 -2.91 -20.27
N THR A 79 -39.21 -3.31 -20.50
CA THR A 79 -39.78 -3.46 -21.85
C THR A 79 -41.04 -2.62 -22.00
N GLU A 80 -41.16 -1.88 -23.11
CA GLU A 80 -42.33 -1.05 -23.40
C GLU A 80 -42.82 -1.32 -24.81
N GLU A 81 -44.14 -1.40 -24.96
CA GLU A 81 -44.75 -1.65 -26.25
C GLU A 81 -45.04 -0.32 -27.00
N VAL A 82 -44.53 -0.22 -28.20
CA VAL A 82 -44.86 0.88 -29.11
C VAL A 82 -46.04 0.47 -29.97
N THR A 83 -47.18 1.13 -29.80
CA THR A 83 -48.43 0.83 -30.50
C THR A 83 -48.79 1.82 -31.60
N ALA A 84 -48.13 2.99 -31.63
CA ALA A 84 -48.41 4.06 -32.61
C ALA A 84 -47.11 4.78 -33.03
N ASN A 85 -47.14 5.38 -34.22
CA ASN A 85 -46.13 6.31 -34.68
C ASN A 85 -46.21 7.63 -33.89
N ASN A 86 -45.07 8.28 -33.62
CA ASN A 86 -44.92 9.47 -32.81
C ASN A 86 -45.42 9.31 -31.36
N GLN A 87 -45.27 8.11 -30.81
CA GLN A 87 -45.56 7.85 -29.40
C GLN A 87 -44.47 8.47 -28.51
N ASP A 88 -44.89 9.16 -27.45
CA ASP A 88 -44.03 9.68 -26.42
C ASP A 88 -44.12 8.79 -25.17
N LEU A 89 -43.01 8.27 -24.70
CA LEU A 89 -42.95 7.29 -23.63
C LEU A 89 -42.32 7.90 -22.36
N SER A 90 -42.89 7.62 -21.21
CA SER A 90 -42.25 7.90 -19.92
C SER A 90 -41.86 6.59 -19.25
N ILE A 91 -40.59 6.30 -19.24
CA ILE A 91 -40.04 5.02 -18.79
C ILE A 91 -39.33 5.23 -17.44
N THR A 92 -39.73 4.45 -16.44
CA THR A 92 -39.06 4.43 -15.16
C THR A 92 -38.30 3.12 -15.01
N LEU A 93 -36.97 3.19 -14.94
CA LEU A 93 -36.16 2.03 -14.66
C LEU A 93 -36.02 1.84 -13.14
N ILE A 94 -36.22 0.62 -12.69
CA ILE A 94 -36.05 0.19 -11.31
C ILE A 94 -34.57 -0.11 -11.08
N GLU A 95 -34.03 0.35 -9.97
CA GLU A 95 -32.63 0.04 -9.58
C GLU A 95 -32.44 -1.48 -9.53
N GLY A 96 -31.48 -1.98 -10.30
CA GLY A 96 -31.07 -3.38 -10.34
C GLY A 96 -30.38 -3.82 -9.06
N SER A 97 -30.25 -5.11 -8.85
CA SER A 97 -29.37 -5.66 -7.84
C SER A 97 -27.91 -5.39 -8.20
N PHE A 98 -27.01 -5.27 -7.19
CA PHE A 98 -25.59 -5.16 -7.48
C PHE A 98 -25.05 -6.38 -8.25
N LEU A 99 -25.65 -7.56 -8.11
CA LEU A 99 -25.27 -8.76 -8.85
C LEU A 99 -25.59 -8.70 -10.35
N ASP A 100 -26.44 -7.78 -10.78
CA ASP A 100 -26.74 -7.55 -12.19
C ASP A 100 -25.77 -6.57 -12.86
N GLU A 101 -24.88 -5.93 -12.07
CA GLU A 101 -23.87 -5.03 -12.62
C GLU A 101 -22.84 -5.79 -13.46
N VAL A 102 -22.41 -5.16 -14.56
CA VAL A 102 -21.42 -5.72 -15.47
C VAL A 102 -20.00 -5.42 -14.97
N ILE A 103 -19.18 -6.46 -15.01
CA ILE A 103 -17.75 -6.43 -14.68
C ILE A 103 -16.94 -7.00 -15.85
N VAL A 104 -15.64 -6.70 -15.86
CA VAL A 104 -14.68 -7.23 -16.85
C VAL A 104 -13.53 -7.97 -16.17
N SER A 105 -13.19 -7.61 -14.94
CA SER A 105 -11.98 -8.07 -14.27
C SER A 105 -11.95 -9.60 -14.00
N ALA A 106 -13.08 -10.24 -13.82
CA ALA A 106 -13.13 -11.67 -13.47
C ALA A 106 -12.69 -12.60 -14.60
N THR A 107 -12.95 -12.22 -15.87
CA THR A 107 -12.70 -13.07 -17.06
C THR A 107 -12.09 -12.31 -18.23
N ARG A 108 -11.76 -11.03 -18.06
CA ARG A 108 -11.34 -10.09 -19.13
C ARG A 108 -12.40 -9.87 -20.23
N THR A 109 -13.62 -10.40 -20.06
CA THR A 109 -14.79 -10.14 -20.90
C THR A 109 -15.93 -9.55 -20.08
N PRO A 110 -16.79 -8.70 -20.68
CA PRO A 110 -17.95 -8.16 -19.99
C PRO A 110 -18.92 -9.27 -19.58
N GLN A 111 -19.25 -9.35 -18.29
CA GLN A 111 -20.26 -10.29 -17.76
C GLN A 111 -20.91 -9.71 -16.50
N ARG A 112 -22.09 -10.20 -16.14
CA ARG A 112 -22.72 -9.81 -14.86
C ARG A 112 -21.95 -10.41 -13.68
N ILE A 113 -21.93 -9.72 -12.55
CA ILE A 113 -21.35 -10.27 -11.31
C ILE A 113 -21.98 -11.62 -10.99
N PHE A 114 -23.31 -11.76 -11.19
CA PHE A 114 -24.05 -12.99 -10.97
C PHE A 114 -23.48 -14.17 -11.77
N GLU A 115 -22.96 -13.93 -12.97
CA GLU A 115 -22.41 -14.95 -13.88
C GLU A 115 -20.93 -15.24 -13.64
N SER A 116 -20.29 -14.53 -12.73
CA SER A 116 -18.85 -14.71 -12.46
C SER A 116 -18.57 -16.01 -11.72
N PRO A 117 -17.65 -16.87 -12.22
CA PRO A 117 -17.27 -18.11 -11.56
C PRO A 117 -16.40 -17.90 -10.32
N VAL A 118 -15.95 -16.67 -10.07
CA VAL A 118 -15.15 -16.29 -8.91
C VAL A 118 -15.80 -15.16 -8.14
N THR A 119 -15.31 -14.93 -6.93
CA THR A 119 -15.69 -13.74 -6.15
C THR A 119 -15.15 -12.50 -6.83
N VAL A 120 -16.00 -11.53 -7.03
CA VAL A 120 -15.67 -10.20 -7.51
C VAL A 120 -16.64 -9.21 -6.88
N GLU A 121 -16.08 -8.10 -6.43
CA GLU A 121 -16.83 -6.99 -5.86
C GLU A 121 -16.75 -5.81 -6.81
N LYS A 122 -17.80 -5.00 -6.82
CA LYS A 122 -17.81 -3.76 -7.59
C LYS A 122 -18.25 -2.60 -6.71
N TYR A 123 -17.43 -1.57 -6.69
CA TYR A 123 -17.76 -0.29 -6.09
C TYR A 123 -18.18 0.66 -7.22
N SER A 124 -19.50 0.74 -7.40
CA SER A 124 -20.11 1.43 -8.53
C SER A 124 -20.07 2.95 -8.38
N LEU A 125 -20.27 3.67 -9.50
CA LEU A 125 -20.35 5.14 -9.49
C LEU A 125 -21.35 5.65 -8.45
N LYS A 126 -22.50 4.98 -8.30
CA LYS A 126 -23.54 5.35 -7.35
C LYS A 126 -23.09 5.20 -5.89
N GLN A 127 -22.38 4.11 -5.59
CA GLN A 127 -21.80 3.90 -4.26
C GLN A 127 -20.70 4.93 -3.97
N ILE A 128 -19.85 5.24 -4.96
CA ILE A 128 -18.83 6.29 -4.88
C ILE A 128 -19.47 7.66 -4.52
N GLN A 129 -20.55 8.04 -5.21
CA GLN A 129 -21.23 9.30 -4.96
C GLN A 129 -21.90 9.37 -3.57
N ARG A 130 -22.36 8.22 -3.05
CA ARG A 130 -23.10 8.13 -1.79
C ARG A 130 -22.22 7.81 -0.58
N THR A 131 -20.95 7.44 -0.79
CA THR A 131 -20.07 7.11 0.34
C THR A 131 -20.01 8.26 1.35
N PRO A 132 -20.13 7.98 2.65
CA PRO A 132 -19.99 9.01 3.68
C PRO A 132 -18.56 9.51 3.86
N SER A 133 -17.55 8.76 3.39
CA SER A 133 -16.15 9.16 3.46
C SER A 133 -15.88 10.43 2.63
N ALA A 134 -14.96 11.26 3.08
CA ALA A 134 -14.55 12.46 2.36
C ALA A 134 -13.82 12.13 1.04
N ASP A 135 -13.14 10.97 0.99
CA ASP A 135 -12.48 10.42 -0.19
C ASP A 135 -13.16 9.13 -0.63
N PHE A 136 -13.39 8.94 -1.95
CA PHE A 136 -14.00 7.72 -2.48
C PHE A 136 -13.15 6.48 -2.22
N PHE A 137 -11.81 6.61 -2.22
CA PHE A 137 -10.89 5.50 -1.99
C PHE A 137 -11.04 4.97 -0.56
N GLU A 138 -11.15 5.85 0.44
CA GLU A 138 -11.47 5.45 1.81
C GLU A 138 -12.83 4.74 1.89
N GLY A 139 -13.78 5.09 1.02
CA GLY A 139 -15.09 4.43 0.93
C GLY A 139 -15.00 2.94 0.61
N LEU A 140 -13.90 2.47 -0.02
CA LEU A 140 -13.65 1.05 -0.31
C LEU A 140 -13.63 0.18 0.95
N GLN A 141 -13.29 0.73 2.12
CA GLN A 141 -13.34 0.00 3.40
C GLN A 141 -14.73 -0.56 3.73
N ASN A 142 -15.80 -0.07 3.09
CA ASN A 142 -17.16 -0.55 3.27
C ASN A 142 -17.55 -1.65 2.26
N VAL A 143 -16.65 -2.05 1.35
CA VAL A 143 -16.84 -3.14 0.39
C VAL A 143 -16.48 -4.48 1.04
N LYS A 144 -17.19 -5.56 0.67
CA LYS A 144 -16.91 -6.92 1.15
C LYS A 144 -15.52 -7.37 0.73
N GLY A 145 -14.81 -8.05 1.63
CA GLY A 145 -13.45 -8.55 1.39
C GLY A 145 -12.34 -7.52 1.56
N VAL A 146 -12.67 -6.24 1.72
CA VAL A 146 -11.67 -5.17 1.87
C VAL A 146 -11.29 -4.96 3.32
N GLN A 147 -9.99 -4.97 3.58
CA GLN A 147 -9.36 -4.38 4.76
C GLN A 147 -8.59 -3.14 4.30
N MET A 148 -8.79 -2.02 4.96
CA MET A 148 -8.08 -0.79 4.68
C MET A 148 -7.03 -0.54 5.76
N ASN A 149 -5.77 -0.42 5.37
CA ASN A 149 -4.69 0.04 6.22
C ASN A 149 -4.47 1.53 5.94
N GLN A 150 -4.76 2.35 6.91
CA GLN A 150 -4.69 3.81 6.80
C GLN A 150 -3.54 4.32 7.65
N SER A 151 -2.53 4.94 7.04
CA SER A 151 -1.40 5.53 7.75
C SER A 151 -1.52 7.03 7.93
N GLY A 152 -2.41 7.69 7.19
CA GLY A 152 -2.53 9.12 7.19
C GLY A 152 -3.82 9.66 6.56
N LEU A 153 -3.88 10.97 6.39
CA LEU A 153 -4.98 11.67 5.73
C LEU A 153 -4.99 11.44 4.21
N VAL A 154 -3.82 11.24 3.62
CA VAL A 154 -3.67 11.13 2.17
C VAL A 154 -3.12 9.77 1.71
N PHE A 155 -2.74 8.88 2.62
CA PHE A 155 -2.21 7.57 2.27
C PHE A 155 -3.01 6.43 2.93
N SER A 156 -3.55 5.55 2.09
CA SER A 156 -4.28 4.35 2.50
C SER A 156 -4.06 3.22 1.51
N GLN A 157 -4.04 1.98 1.99
CA GLN A 157 -3.87 0.78 1.19
C GLN A 157 -5.04 -0.19 1.35
N VAL A 158 -5.42 -0.83 0.24
CA VAL A 158 -6.45 -1.88 0.19
C VAL A 158 -5.78 -3.24 0.30
N ASN A 159 -6.22 -4.06 1.23
CA ASN A 159 -5.82 -5.45 1.40
C ASN A 159 -7.03 -6.39 1.33
N THR A 160 -6.83 -7.65 0.95
CA THR A 160 -7.89 -8.66 0.88
C THR A 160 -7.41 -10.01 1.43
N ARG A 161 -8.29 -10.70 2.16
CA ARG A 161 -8.08 -12.08 2.65
C ARG A 161 -6.84 -12.29 3.51
N GLY A 162 -6.44 -11.29 4.28
CA GLY A 162 -5.27 -11.37 5.17
C GLY A 162 -4.06 -10.56 4.70
N PHE A 163 -2.96 -10.64 5.45
CA PHE A 163 -1.72 -9.93 5.18
C PHE A 163 -1.92 -8.43 5.03
N GLY A 164 -2.59 -7.85 6.03
CA GLY A 164 -2.95 -6.44 6.08
C GLY A 164 -1.74 -5.54 6.33
N THR A 165 -0.96 -5.27 5.30
CA THR A 165 0.22 -4.41 5.36
C THR A 165 0.03 -3.12 4.58
N ILE A 166 0.83 -2.12 4.92
CA ILE A 166 0.88 -0.85 4.19
C ILE A 166 1.56 -1.02 2.82
N TYR A 167 2.43 -2.00 2.69
CA TYR A 167 3.16 -2.28 1.46
C TYR A 167 2.37 -3.09 0.44
N ASN A 168 1.36 -3.80 0.86
CA ASN A 168 0.47 -4.63 0.04
C ASN A 168 1.12 -5.31 -1.18
N GLU A 169 2.24 -5.91 -0.97
CA GLU A 169 2.95 -6.72 -1.97
C GLU A 169 2.08 -7.89 -2.43
N GLY A 170 2.17 -8.24 -3.71
CA GLY A 170 1.33 -9.28 -4.28
C GLY A 170 -0.14 -8.90 -4.50
N PHE A 171 -0.47 -7.60 -4.46
CA PHE A 171 -1.77 -7.05 -4.80
C PHE A 171 -1.65 -6.05 -5.95
N VAL A 172 -2.35 -6.28 -7.05
CA VAL A 172 -2.25 -5.45 -8.26
C VAL A 172 -3.33 -4.38 -8.26
N THR A 173 -2.93 -3.12 -8.37
CA THR A 173 -3.85 -2.01 -8.63
C THR A 173 -3.71 -1.54 -10.08
N LEU A 174 -4.80 -1.61 -10.84
CA LEU A 174 -4.86 -1.19 -12.23
C LEU A 174 -5.65 0.11 -12.35
N ILE A 175 -5.10 1.11 -13.03
CA ILE A 175 -5.79 2.35 -13.41
C ILE A 175 -5.95 2.35 -14.93
N ASP A 176 -7.19 2.20 -15.40
CA ASP A 176 -7.49 2.02 -16.84
C ASP A 176 -6.62 0.92 -17.50
N GLY A 177 -6.37 -0.16 -16.75
CA GLY A 177 -5.57 -1.30 -17.17
C GLY A 177 -4.05 -1.14 -17.08
N MET A 178 -3.53 0.02 -16.68
CA MET A 178 -2.11 0.21 -16.35
C MET A 178 -1.85 -0.24 -14.92
N ASN A 179 -0.80 -1.04 -14.70
CA ASN A 179 -0.34 -1.36 -13.35
C ASN A 179 0.28 -0.12 -12.70
N SER A 180 -0.25 0.27 -11.52
CA SER A 180 0.18 1.46 -10.77
C SER A 180 1.22 1.16 -9.69
N GLN A 181 1.79 -0.05 -9.68
CA GLN A 181 2.89 -0.36 -8.78
C GLN A 181 4.08 0.53 -9.09
N ALA A 182 4.65 1.11 -8.04
CA ALA A 182 5.88 1.86 -8.10
C ALA A 182 7.05 0.90 -8.44
N PRO A 183 7.86 1.17 -9.48
CA PRO A 183 8.91 0.24 -9.92
C PRO A 183 9.90 -0.17 -8.85
N VAL A 184 10.32 0.74 -7.96
CA VAL A 184 11.25 0.41 -6.87
C VAL A 184 10.54 -0.32 -5.74
N PHE A 185 9.43 0.22 -5.25
CA PHE A 185 8.79 -0.36 -4.07
C PHE A 185 8.06 -1.68 -4.34
N GLY A 186 7.67 -1.97 -5.59
CA GLY A 186 6.98 -3.20 -5.95
C GLY A 186 5.53 -3.28 -5.48
N PHE A 187 4.97 -2.19 -4.93
CA PHE A 187 3.56 -2.07 -4.55
C PHE A 187 2.95 -0.75 -5.05
N ALA A 188 1.63 -0.70 -5.13
CA ALA A 188 0.92 0.53 -5.49
C ALA A 188 0.97 1.53 -4.32
N VAL A 189 1.25 2.79 -4.63
CA VAL A 189 1.33 3.87 -3.61
C VAL A 189 -0.07 4.35 -3.16
N GLY A 190 -0.97 3.40 -2.92
CA GLY A 190 -2.31 3.62 -2.38
C GLY A 190 -3.13 4.63 -3.18
N ASN A 191 -3.74 5.58 -2.49
CA ASN A 191 -4.50 6.67 -3.10
C ASN A 191 -3.66 7.91 -3.41
N LEU A 192 -2.33 7.87 -3.26
CA LEU A 192 -1.45 8.98 -3.61
C LEU A 192 -1.47 9.24 -5.11
N ILE A 193 -1.50 8.16 -5.92
CA ILE A 193 -1.73 8.22 -7.36
C ILE A 193 -3.10 7.63 -7.70
N GLY A 194 -3.79 8.17 -8.68
CA GLY A 194 -5.05 7.61 -9.13
C GLY A 194 -5.94 8.63 -9.83
N LEU A 195 -7.19 8.22 -10.00
CA LEU A 195 -8.20 9.08 -10.62
C LEU A 195 -8.85 10.00 -9.59
N ASN A 196 -9.23 11.18 -10.04
CA ASN A 196 -10.16 12.04 -9.32
C ASN A 196 -11.54 11.35 -9.22
N GLU A 197 -12.23 11.47 -8.06
CA GLU A 197 -13.56 10.86 -7.86
C GLU A 197 -14.58 11.24 -8.93
N LEU A 198 -14.47 12.42 -9.54
CA LEU A 198 -15.35 12.86 -10.60
C LEU A 198 -15.17 12.08 -11.90
N ASP A 199 -13.98 11.52 -12.14
CA ASP A 199 -13.66 10.75 -13.35
C ASP A 199 -13.70 9.23 -13.14
N VAL A 200 -13.89 8.74 -11.90
CA VAL A 200 -14.06 7.30 -11.64
C VAL A 200 -15.44 6.83 -12.09
N GLN A 201 -15.48 5.79 -12.93
CA GLN A 201 -16.68 5.09 -13.33
C GLN A 201 -17.05 3.96 -12.37
N SER A 202 -16.05 3.15 -12.03
CA SER A 202 -16.20 2.02 -11.10
C SER A 202 -14.85 1.53 -10.62
N VAL A 203 -14.87 0.82 -9.49
CA VAL A 203 -13.76 0.01 -9.02
C VAL A 203 -14.23 -1.44 -8.97
N GLU A 204 -13.49 -2.35 -9.62
CA GLU A 204 -13.71 -3.79 -9.57
C GLU A 204 -12.61 -4.42 -8.74
N LEU A 205 -12.96 -5.29 -7.80
CA LEU A 205 -12.04 -5.92 -6.86
C LEU A 205 -12.18 -7.44 -6.95
N LEU A 206 -11.09 -8.13 -7.19
CA LEU A 206 -10.97 -9.58 -7.13
C LEU A 206 -10.18 -9.93 -5.87
N PRO A 207 -10.82 -10.35 -4.79
CA PRO A 207 -10.11 -10.76 -3.58
C PRO A 207 -9.45 -12.15 -3.76
N GLY A 208 -8.23 -12.27 -3.27
CA GLY A 208 -7.42 -13.48 -3.38
C GLY A 208 -6.73 -13.64 -4.74
N SER A 209 -6.13 -14.81 -4.97
CA SER A 209 -5.29 -15.03 -6.15
C SER A 209 -6.03 -14.80 -7.47
N ALA A 210 -5.38 -14.08 -8.39
CA ALA A 210 -5.85 -13.82 -9.75
C ALA A 210 -4.72 -13.98 -10.78
N SER A 211 -3.60 -14.62 -10.40
CA SER A 211 -2.38 -14.73 -11.21
C SER A 211 -2.61 -15.37 -12.57
N ALA A 212 -3.56 -16.32 -12.70
CA ALA A 212 -3.87 -16.96 -13.97
C ALA A 212 -4.33 -16.01 -15.09
N LEU A 213 -4.78 -14.80 -14.76
CA LEU A 213 -5.19 -13.77 -15.74
C LEU A 213 -4.29 -12.54 -15.70
N TYR A 214 -3.90 -12.13 -14.50
CA TYR A 214 -3.19 -10.86 -14.28
C TYR A 214 -1.69 -11.04 -14.09
N GLY A 215 -1.25 -12.29 -13.87
CA GLY A 215 0.16 -12.66 -13.84
C GLY A 215 0.85 -12.40 -12.51
N MET A 216 2.12 -12.08 -12.63
CA MET A 216 3.01 -11.73 -11.54
C MET A 216 2.34 -10.70 -10.63
N ASP A 217 2.49 -10.86 -9.33
CA ASP A 217 1.98 -9.97 -8.29
C ASP A 217 0.45 -9.98 -8.05
N ALA A 218 -0.36 -10.65 -8.89
CA ALA A 218 -1.79 -10.83 -8.64
C ALA A 218 -2.08 -12.02 -7.70
N TYR A 219 -1.35 -12.10 -6.60
CA TYR A 219 -1.30 -13.20 -5.64
C TYR A 219 -2.33 -13.05 -4.51
N LYS A 220 -2.45 -11.83 -3.95
CA LYS A 220 -3.40 -11.49 -2.88
C LYS A 220 -4.69 -10.85 -3.41
N GLY A 221 -4.69 -10.32 -4.63
CA GLY A 221 -5.85 -9.74 -5.27
C GLY A 221 -5.54 -8.78 -6.41
N VAL A 222 -6.61 -8.30 -7.03
CA VAL A 222 -6.55 -7.27 -8.07
C VAL A 222 -7.65 -6.23 -7.83
N MET A 223 -7.28 -4.96 -7.88
CA MET A 223 -8.20 -3.84 -7.92
C MET A 223 -8.08 -3.13 -9.27
N SER A 224 -9.17 -2.99 -9.99
CA SER A 224 -9.22 -2.30 -11.29
C SER A 224 -10.09 -1.07 -11.20
N ILE A 225 -9.49 0.10 -11.31
CA ILE A 225 -10.15 1.42 -11.30
C ILE A 225 -10.35 1.84 -12.75
N LYS A 226 -11.59 2.07 -13.13
CA LYS A 226 -11.96 2.50 -14.48
C LYS A 226 -12.41 3.95 -14.49
N SER A 227 -11.92 4.72 -15.44
CA SER A 227 -12.33 6.10 -15.67
C SER A 227 -13.55 6.19 -16.59
N LYS A 228 -14.27 7.31 -16.51
CA LYS A 228 -15.41 7.64 -17.39
C LYS A 228 -14.92 7.90 -18.80
N ASN A 229 -15.56 7.25 -19.79
CA ASN A 229 -15.28 7.52 -21.21
C ASN A 229 -15.90 8.88 -21.61
N PRO A 230 -15.16 9.80 -22.26
CA PRO A 230 -15.66 11.12 -22.61
C PRO A 230 -16.70 11.11 -23.75
N PHE A 231 -16.82 10.03 -24.50
CA PHE A 231 -17.93 9.89 -25.48
C PHE A 231 -19.28 9.68 -24.81
N ASP A 232 -19.27 9.03 -23.61
CA ASP A 232 -20.48 8.63 -22.91
C ASP A 232 -20.79 9.52 -21.72
N HIS A 233 -19.80 10.28 -21.23
CA HIS A 233 -19.89 11.13 -20.03
C HIS A 233 -19.26 12.50 -20.30
N GLU A 234 -19.98 13.33 -21.05
CA GLU A 234 -19.58 14.73 -21.30
C GLU A 234 -19.91 15.62 -20.07
N GLY A 235 -19.43 16.86 -20.08
CA GLY A 235 -19.78 17.90 -19.14
C GLY A 235 -18.62 18.42 -18.32
N ILE A 236 -18.96 19.38 -17.45
CA ILE A 236 -18.06 20.01 -16.48
C ILE A 236 -18.56 19.67 -15.10
N ASN A 237 -17.72 19.09 -14.27
CA ASN A 237 -18.04 18.75 -12.91
C ASN A 237 -16.99 19.30 -11.95
N GLY A 238 -17.40 19.72 -10.79
CA GLY A 238 -16.49 20.18 -9.75
C GLY A 238 -17.01 19.87 -8.35
N TYR A 239 -16.10 19.78 -7.41
CA TYR A 239 -16.44 19.80 -5.99
C TYR A 239 -15.43 20.64 -5.20
N PHE A 240 -15.88 21.13 -4.07
CA PHE A 240 -15.06 21.72 -3.04
C PHE A 240 -15.55 21.25 -1.69
N ARG A 241 -14.62 20.76 -0.86
CA ARG A 241 -14.83 20.36 0.53
C ARG A 241 -13.84 21.07 1.42
N SER A 242 -14.30 21.46 2.61
CA SER A 242 -13.44 21.92 3.68
C SER A 242 -13.95 21.42 5.01
N GLY A 243 -13.06 21.23 5.95
CA GLY A 243 -13.42 20.66 7.23
C GLY A 243 -12.29 20.69 8.23
N THR A 244 -12.41 19.85 9.24
CA THR A 244 -11.43 19.73 10.31
C THR A 244 -11.19 18.26 10.67
N THR A 245 -9.94 17.92 10.92
CA THR A 245 -9.54 16.70 11.62
C THR A 245 -9.44 17.00 13.11
N GLN A 246 -9.71 16.01 13.95
CA GLN A 246 -9.61 16.09 15.41
C GLN A 246 -8.89 14.88 15.95
N GLN A 247 -7.81 15.08 16.70
CA GLN A 247 -6.97 14.06 17.30
C GLN A 247 -6.42 14.59 18.63
N ASP A 248 -6.26 13.72 19.62
CA ASP A 248 -5.75 14.13 20.94
C ASP A 248 -4.30 14.64 20.84
N ALA A 249 -3.42 13.94 20.13
CA ALA A 249 -2.02 14.34 19.95
C ALA A 249 -1.84 15.50 18.97
N GLY A 250 -2.56 15.51 17.84
CA GLY A 250 -2.42 16.50 16.77
C GLY A 250 -3.35 17.72 16.91
N GLY A 251 -4.32 17.70 17.83
CA GLY A 251 -5.34 18.73 17.98
C GLY A 251 -6.31 18.83 16.82
N ASN A 252 -6.81 20.03 16.56
CA ASN A 252 -7.77 20.33 15.51
C ASN A 252 -7.07 21.00 14.33
N ASN A 253 -7.11 20.37 13.15
CA ASN A 253 -6.46 20.85 11.95
C ASN A 253 -7.45 21.01 10.80
N ALA A 254 -7.37 22.13 10.10
CA ALA A 254 -8.18 22.35 8.91
C ALA A 254 -7.68 21.53 7.73
N PHE A 255 -8.60 21.08 6.89
CA PHE A 255 -8.26 20.50 5.58
C PHE A 255 -9.16 21.07 4.48
N THR A 256 -8.66 20.98 3.25
CA THR A 256 -9.40 21.34 2.04
C THR A 256 -9.20 20.26 0.98
N ASP A 257 -10.25 20.00 0.19
CA ASP A 257 -10.24 19.08 -0.93
C ASP A 257 -11.03 19.67 -2.09
N PHE A 258 -10.41 19.74 -3.24
CA PHE A 258 -10.96 20.34 -4.44
C PHE A 258 -10.80 19.40 -5.62
N GLY A 259 -11.81 19.30 -6.46
CA GLY A 259 -11.75 18.54 -7.69
C GLY A 259 -12.50 19.17 -8.84
N PHE A 260 -11.98 18.95 -10.04
CA PHE A 260 -12.54 19.45 -11.29
C PHE A 260 -12.41 18.37 -12.38
N ARG A 261 -13.44 18.23 -13.23
CA ARG A 261 -13.44 17.37 -14.41
C ARG A 261 -14.08 18.09 -15.58
N PHE A 262 -13.44 18.02 -16.71
CA PHE A 262 -13.95 18.41 -18.02
C PHE A 262 -13.92 17.24 -18.96
N ALA A 263 -15.01 17.00 -19.71
CA ALA A 263 -15.03 16.03 -20.80
C ALA A 263 -15.93 16.53 -21.93
N LYS A 264 -15.47 16.32 -23.18
CA LYS A 264 -16.20 16.79 -24.36
C LYS A 264 -16.01 15.87 -25.56
N LYS A 265 -17.11 15.49 -26.18
CA LYS A 265 -17.16 14.91 -27.51
C LYS A 265 -16.97 16.06 -28.53
N LEU A 266 -15.84 16.08 -29.21
CA LEU A 266 -15.50 17.11 -30.21
C LEU A 266 -16.16 16.79 -31.57
N SER A 267 -16.34 15.50 -31.85
CA SER A 267 -17.02 14.97 -33.03
C SER A 267 -17.39 13.50 -32.76
N ASP A 268 -18.08 12.84 -33.70
CA ASP A 268 -18.37 11.40 -33.60
C ASP A 268 -17.09 10.52 -33.54
N LYS A 269 -15.94 11.09 -33.91
CA LYS A 269 -14.64 10.39 -33.93
C LYS A 269 -13.68 10.80 -32.84
N TRP A 270 -13.85 11.97 -32.22
CA TRP A 270 -12.90 12.52 -31.26
C TRP A 270 -13.58 12.96 -29.98
N ALA A 271 -13.04 12.55 -28.87
CA ALA A 271 -13.43 13.04 -27.56
C ALA A 271 -12.19 13.26 -26.67
N VAL A 272 -12.28 14.19 -25.73
CA VAL A 272 -11.22 14.54 -24.79
C VAL A 272 -11.75 14.63 -23.39
N LYS A 273 -10.90 14.35 -22.42
CA LYS A 273 -11.18 14.61 -20.99
C LYS A 273 -9.93 15.07 -20.27
N ALA A 274 -10.15 15.82 -19.19
CA ALA A 274 -9.16 16.21 -18.22
C ALA A 274 -9.80 16.28 -16.84
N ALA A 275 -9.11 15.80 -15.83
CA ALA A 275 -9.55 15.94 -14.44
C ALA A 275 -8.35 16.26 -13.54
N PHE A 276 -8.64 16.99 -12.47
CA PHE A 276 -7.65 17.45 -11.51
C PHE A 276 -8.26 17.42 -10.11
N SER A 277 -7.47 17.05 -9.09
CA SER A 277 -7.85 17.25 -7.69
C SER A 277 -6.65 17.63 -6.84
N ALA A 278 -6.91 18.35 -5.76
CA ALA A 278 -5.92 18.72 -4.77
C ALA A 278 -6.53 18.63 -3.36
N LYS A 279 -5.88 17.88 -2.49
CA LYS A 279 -6.23 17.72 -1.08
C LYS A 279 -5.05 18.24 -0.25
N LYS A 280 -5.33 19.06 0.76
CA LYS A 280 -4.32 19.59 1.66
C LYS A 280 -4.85 19.61 3.08
N GLY A 281 -4.00 19.22 4.02
CA GLY A 281 -4.31 19.22 5.45
C GLY A 281 -3.08 18.94 6.29
N LYS A 282 -3.30 18.43 7.49
CA LYS A 282 -2.24 17.88 8.33
C LYS A 282 -2.52 16.43 8.62
N GLU A 283 -1.46 15.63 8.64
CA GLU A 283 -1.50 14.24 9.01
C GLU A 283 -1.86 14.04 10.48
N TRP A 284 -2.30 12.83 10.79
CA TRP A 284 -2.46 12.37 12.14
C TRP A 284 -1.09 12.34 12.82
N ALA A 285 -0.92 13.13 13.87
CA ALA A 285 0.35 13.25 14.56
C ALA A 285 0.73 11.91 15.22
N ALA A 286 1.93 11.43 14.93
CA ALA A 286 2.53 10.30 15.60
C ALA A 286 3.35 10.83 16.80
N ALA A 287 2.92 10.45 18.00
CA ALA A 287 3.48 10.96 19.25
C ALA A 287 3.43 9.91 20.36
N ASP A 288 3.64 8.65 20.02
CA ASP A 288 3.67 7.55 20.98
C ASP A 288 5.02 7.55 21.69
N THR A 289 4.98 7.84 22.98
CA THR A 289 6.15 7.89 23.86
C THR A 289 6.34 6.61 24.68
N ARG A 290 5.57 5.55 24.42
CA ARG A 290 5.79 4.27 25.07
C ARG A 290 7.09 3.66 24.61
N HIS A 291 7.73 2.92 25.51
CA HIS A 291 8.99 2.27 25.20
C HIS A 291 8.81 1.15 24.16
N GLN A 292 9.66 1.15 23.16
CA GLN A 292 9.80 0.07 22.19
C GLN A 292 11.03 -0.78 22.55
N ARG A 293 10.80 -2.03 22.92
CA ARG A 293 11.89 -3.00 23.11
C ARG A 293 12.27 -3.64 21.78
N ALA A 294 13.55 -3.88 21.59
CA ALA A 294 14.00 -4.74 20.50
C ALA A 294 13.51 -6.17 20.77
N CYS A 295 12.61 -6.65 19.94
CA CYS A 295 12.04 -7.97 20.11
C CYS A 295 11.49 -8.47 18.77
N ASP A 296 12.10 -9.51 18.27
CA ASP A 296 11.60 -10.22 17.11
C ASP A 296 10.60 -11.28 17.61
N ASN A 297 9.34 -11.17 17.17
CA ASN A 297 8.27 -12.16 17.43
C ASN A 297 7.94 -12.40 18.92
N CYS A 298 7.79 -11.33 19.71
CA CYS A 298 7.54 -11.47 21.17
C CYS A 298 6.11 -11.85 21.59
N GLY A 299 5.20 -12.12 20.69
CA GLY A 299 3.84 -12.58 21.02
C GLY A 299 2.97 -11.60 21.85
N GLU A 300 3.60 -10.73 22.63
CA GLU A 300 2.97 -9.67 23.44
C GLU A 300 3.13 -8.27 22.80
N GLY A 301 3.90 -8.18 21.70
CA GLY A 301 4.27 -6.94 21.04
C GLY A 301 5.57 -6.33 21.58
N SER A 302 6.16 -5.44 20.78
CA SER A 302 7.40 -4.71 21.12
C SER A 302 7.14 -3.46 21.97
N ILE A 303 5.88 -3.02 22.14
CA ILE A 303 5.53 -1.86 22.98
C ILE A 303 5.39 -2.29 24.44
N VAL A 304 6.11 -1.60 25.31
CA VAL A 304 6.07 -1.82 26.75
C VAL A 304 5.35 -0.66 27.43
N GLU A 305 4.24 -0.99 28.11
CA GLU A 305 3.51 -0.02 28.95
C GLU A 305 4.30 0.24 30.24
N ASP A 306 4.17 1.44 30.79
CA ASP A 306 4.74 1.82 32.09
C ASP A 306 6.28 1.68 32.22
N TYR A 307 7.03 1.70 31.08
CA TYR A 307 8.49 1.70 31.14
C TYR A 307 9.03 3.06 31.61
N PRO A 308 10.05 3.10 32.51
CA PRO A 308 10.60 4.37 32.97
C PRO A 308 11.23 5.19 31.82
N THR A 309 10.73 6.40 31.60
CA THR A 309 11.24 7.28 30.52
C THR A 309 12.66 7.78 30.75
N ASN A 310 13.20 7.63 31.97
CA ASN A 310 14.60 7.94 32.32
C ASN A 310 15.50 6.69 32.34
N ALA A 311 15.00 5.53 31.95
CA ALA A 311 15.84 4.34 31.84
C ALA A 311 16.98 4.56 30.82
N PRO A 312 18.17 3.98 31.03
CA PRO A 312 19.31 4.17 30.12
C PRO A 312 19.02 3.72 28.69
N ASP A 313 18.22 2.69 28.51
CA ASP A 313 17.82 2.05 27.26
C ASP A 313 16.42 2.47 26.79
N TYR A 314 15.84 3.52 27.39
CA TYR A 314 14.53 4.01 26.95
C TYR A 314 14.57 4.43 25.48
N ASN A 315 13.61 3.90 24.69
CA ASN A 315 13.45 4.12 23.28
C ASN A 315 11.95 4.31 23.00
N ALA A 316 11.52 5.52 22.71
CA ALA A 316 10.10 5.76 22.43
C ALA A 316 9.73 5.36 20.99
N VAL A 317 8.52 4.88 20.80
CA VAL A 317 8.01 4.42 19.49
C VAL A 317 8.18 5.47 18.39
N ASN A 318 7.95 6.76 18.70
CA ASN A 318 8.07 7.85 17.73
C ASN A 318 9.24 8.79 18.03
N GLU A 319 10.32 8.27 18.58
CA GLU A 319 11.61 8.95 18.74
C GLU A 319 12.62 8.34 17.76
N TYR A 320 13.48 9.13 17.16
CA TYR A 320 14.42 8.71 16.12
C TYR A 320 15.78 9.33 16.30
N GLY A 321 16.81 8.59 15.91
CA GLY A 321 18.19 9.04 15.98
C GLY A 321 18.92 8.59 17.23
N GLU A 322 18.33 7.72 18.02
CA GLU A 322 18.98 7.03 19.11
C GLU A 322 20.05 6.10 18.57
N VAL A 323 21.19 6.13 19.19
CA VAL A 323 22.29 5.23 18.90
C VAL A 323 22.68 4.49 20.17
N ALA A 324 22.73 3.18 20.08
CA ALA A 324 23.17 2.34 21.17
C ALA A 324 24.65 2.56 21.48
N VAL A 325 24.92 3.02 22.68
CA VAL A 325 26.27 3.19 23.20
C VAL A 325 26.56 2.01 24.11
N SER A 326 27.29 1.01 23.62
CA SER A 326 27.62 -0.19 24.38
C SER A 326 29.01 -0.09 25.01
N SER A 327 29.25 -0.85 26.07
CA SER A 327 30.54 -0.94 26.75
C SER A 327 31.73 -1.24 25.82
N PRO A 328 31.65 -2.22 24.89
CA PRO A 328 32.75 -2.48 23.95
C PRO A 328 33.07 -1.31 23.03
N LEU A 329 32.05 -0.59 22.53
CA LEU A 329 32.26 0.58 21.67
C LEU A 329 32.97 1.71 22.41
N ILE A 330 32.59 1.92 23.67
CA ILE A 330 33.12 2.96 24.54
C ILE A 330 34.58 2.67 24.90
N PHE A 331 34.84 1.49 25.45
CA PHE A 331 36.21 1.12 25.86
C PHE A 331 37.14 0.93 24.67
N GLY A 332 36.63 0.46 23.52
CA GLY A 332 37.38 0.33 22.28
C GLY A 332 37.79 1.67 21.70
N SER A 333 36.90 2.65 21.62
CA SER A 333 37.21 4.00 21.12
C SER A 333 38.15 4.76 22.08
N LEU A 334 37.97 4.57 23.38
CA LEU A 334 38.84 5.13 24.38
C LEU A 334 40.24 4.50 24.34
N ALA A 335 40.35 3.18 24.22
CA ALA A 335 41.60 2.46 24.05
C ALA A 335 42.38 2.96 22.82
N THR A 336 41.65 3.16 21.69
CA THR A 336 42.22 3.68 20.44
C THR A 336 42.74 5.11 20.61
N SER A 337 42.00 5.98 21.29
CA SER A 337 42.37 7.36 21.56
C SER A 337 43.61 7.44 22.46
N LEU A 338 43.69 6.59 23.49
CA LEU A 338 44.80 6.50 24.40
C LEU A 338 46.04 5.86 23.77
N ALA A 339 45.88 4.88 22.89
CA ALA A 339 46.96 4.28 22.11
C ALA A 339 47.59 5.31 21.16
N ALA A 340 46.79 6.16 20.52
CA ALA A 340 47.27 7.27 19.70
C ALA A 340 48.09 8.29 20.51
N GLY A 341 47.77 8.45 21.82
CA GLY A 341 48.53 9.26 22.77
C GLY A 341 49.70 8.53 23.42
N GLY A 342 49.99 7.28 23.09
CA GLY A 342 51.07 6.49 23.65
C GLY A 342 50.86 6.02 25.09
N SER A 343 49.61 5.96 25.58
CA SER A 343 49.30 5.58 26.95
C SER A 343 49.34 4.07 27.16
N PRO A 344 50.03 3.57 28.22
CA PRO A 344 50.03 2.15 28.59
C PRO A 344 48.66 1.60 28.97
N ALA A 345 47.74 2.47 29.37
CA ALA A 345 46.35 2.07 29.72
C ALA A 345 45.52 1.64 28.49
N ALA A 346 45.96 1.97 27.29
CA ALA A 346 45.26 1.58 26.06
C ALA A 346 45.09 0.06 25.91
N ALA A 347 46.14 -0.70 26.21
CA ALA A 347 46.13 -2.16 26.13
C ALA A 347 45.17 -2.78 27.17
N THR A 348 45.09 -2.21 28.39
CA THR A 348 44.22 -2.65 29.47
C THR A 348 42.73 -2.38 29.10
N LEU A 349 42.44 -1.18 28.62
CA LEU A 349 41.08 -0.80 28.20
C LEU A 349 40.60 -1.56 26.96
N GLY A 350 41.50 -1.82 26.00
CA GLY A 350 41.22 -2.71 24.87
C GLY A 350 40.92 -4.14 25.35
N GLY A 351 41.65 -4.65 26.30
CA GLY A 351 41.37 -5.94 26.95
C GLY A 351 40.02 -5.99 27.67
N TRP A 352 39.59 -4.88 28.22
CA TRP A 352 38.26 -4.78 28.86
C TRP A 352 37.11 -4.71 27.87
N ALA A 353 37.29 -3.98 26.76
CA ALA A 353 36.35 -3.93 25.69
C ALA A 353 36.01 -5.33 25.11
N LEU A 354 37.00 -6.23 25.17
CA LEU A 354 36.90 -7.60 24.69
C LEU A 354 36.56 -8.64 25.78
N ASN A 355 36.37 -8.21 27.02
CA ASN A 355 36.04 -9.14 28.10
C ASN A 355 34.55 -9.40 28.21
N PRO A 356 34.06 -10.62 27.89
CA PRO A 356 32.65 -10.95 27.95
C PRO A 356 32.02 -10.83 29.34
N ASN A 357 32.83 -10.90 30.42
CA ASN A 357 32.35 -10.66 31.78
C ASN A 357 32.11 -9.18 32.10
N LEU A 358 32.58 -8.28 31.22
CA LEU A 358 32.39 -6.85 31.32
C LEU A 358 31.39 -6.32 30.30
N SER A 359 30.93 -7.15 29.37
CA SER A 359 29.90 -6.77 28.40
C SER A 359 28.53 -6.50 29.06
N GLY A 360 28.22 -7.13 30.19
CA GLY A 360 27.05 -6.82 31.03
C GLY A 360 27.28 -5.75 32.09
N PHE A 361 28.41 -5.07 32.05
CA PHE A 361 28.81 -4.08 33.03
C PHE A 361 28.10 -2.73 32.90
N PHE A 362 27.72 -2.40 31.66
CA PHE A 362 26.83 -1.31 31.34
C PHE A 362 25.66 -1.90 30.56
N ASP A 363 24.46 -1.67 31.04
CA ASP A 363 23.30 -1.79 30.19
C ASP A 363 23.52 -0.90 28.97
N THR A 364 22.99 -1.31 27.82
CA THR A 364 23.05 -0.49 26.61
C THR A 364 22.41 0.86 26.92
N VAL A 365 23.15 1.94 26.74
CA VAL A 365 22.64 3.30 26.88
C VAL A 365 22.30 3.81 25.51
N LEU A 366 21.03 4.19 25.30
CA LEU A 366 20.63 4.89 24.09
C LEU A 366 20.89 6.40 24.21
N THR A 367 21.44 7.01 23.18
CA THR A 367 21.49 8.47 23.09
C THR A 367 20.08 9.03 23.00
N THR A 368 19.88 10.28 23.40
CA THR A 368 18.59 10.94 23.25
C THR A 368 18.33 11.21 21.77
N GLY A 369 17.19 10.72 21.28
CA GLY A 369 16.70 10.97 19.92
C GLY A 369 15.84 12.22 19.82
N TYR A 370 15.09 12.30 18.74
CA TYR A 370 14.20 13.41 18.42
C TYR A 370 12.80 12.87 18.14
N MET A 371 11.78 13.47 18.75
CA MET A 371 10.40 13.12 18.45
C MET A 371 10.07 13.41 16.98
N GLU A 372 9.26 12.57 16.35
CA GLU A 372 8.88 12.68 14.94
C GLU A 372 8.42 14.08 14.56
N ASN A 373 7.56 14.68 15.36
CA ASN A 373 7.03 16.03 15.11
C ASN A 373 8.10 17.14 15.18
N ASP A 374 9.28 16.86 15.72
CA ASP A 374 10.38 17.82 15.82
C ASP A 374 11.28 17.82 14.58
N ILE A 375 11.34 16.68 13.88
CA ILE A 375 12.18 16.47 12.69
C ILE A 375 11.38 16.37 11.39
N PHE A 376 10.11 15.94 11.45
CA PHE A 376 9.23 15.88 10.30
C PHE A 376 8.13 16.94 10.39
N GLY A 377 7.75 17.49 9.24
CA GLY A 377 6.51 18.23 9.10
C GLY A 377 5.30 17.29 9.18
N THR A 378 4.18 17.81 9.66
CA THR A 378 2.88 17.09 9.63
C THR A 378 2.03 17.49 8.42
N GLU A 379 2.59 18.18 7.45
CA GLU A 379 1.85 18.58 6.26
C GLU A 379 1.48 17.36 5.43
N ALA A 380 0.24 17.37 4.93
CA ALA A 380 -0.30 16.34 4.06
C ALA A 380 -0.85 17.00 2.80
N GLU A 381 -0.28 16.65 1.67
CA GLU A 381 -0.74 17.18 0.38
C GLU A 381 -0.80 16.05 -0.65
N ASN A 382 -1.85 16.07 -1.47
CA ASN A 382 -2.00 15.16 -2.59
C ASN A 382 -2.63 15.88 -3.78
N VAL A 383 -1.95 15.85 -4.90
CA VAL A 383 -2.42 16.44 -6.17
C VAL A 383 -2.47 15.36 -7.23
N LYS A 384 -3.61 15.22 -7.89
CA LYS A 384 -3.83 14.24 -8.97
C LYS A 384 -4.29 14.92 -10.24
N GLY A 385 -3.76 14.44 -11.35
CA GLY A 385 -4.17 14.87 -12.67
C GLY A 385 -4.35 13.68 -13.61
N ASN A 386 -5.39 13.68 -14.41
CA ASN A 386 -5.54 12.72 -15.49
C ASN A 386 -6.08 13.40 -16.75
N PHE A 387 -5.58 12.96 -17.87
CA PHE A 387 -5.90 13.49 -19.20
C PHE A 387 -6.02 12.34 -20.18
N ALA A 388 -7.01 12.41 -21.10
CA ALA A 388 -7.12 11.45 -22.19
C ALA A 388 -7.69 12.05 -23.47
N VAL A 389 -7.21 11.53 -24.58
CA VAL A 389 -7.75 11.75 -25.93
C VAL A 389 -8.19 10.42 -26.49
N HIS A 390 -9.44 10.36 -26.95
CA HIS A 390 -10.05 9.18 -27.55
C HIS A 390 -10.35 9.42 -29.01
N TYR A 391 -10.00 8.47 -29.87
CA TYR A 391 -10.24 8.50 -31.30
C TYR A 391 -10.95 7.23 -31.75
N ARG A 392 -12.17 7.36 -32.30
CA ARG A 392 -12.98 6.29 -32.88
C ARG A 392 -13.03 6.46 -34.41
N PRO A 393 -12.13 5.86 -35.22
CA PRO A 393 -12.19 5.91 -36.67
C PRO A 393 -13.46 5.28 -37.22
N ASN A 394 -13.97 4.24 -36.56
CA ASN A 394 -15.22 3.51 -36.85
C ASN A 394 -15.83 2.99 -35.54
N ALA A 395 -16.99 2.29 -35.62
CA ALA A 395 -17.71 1.80 -34.45
C ALA A 395 -16.95 0.75 -33.64
N ASP A 396 -16.08 -0.04 -34.28
CA ASP A 396 -15.42 -1.19 -33.69
C ASP A 396 -13.99 -0.90 -33.23
N THR A 397 -13.49 0.33 -33.49
CA THR A 397 -12.11 0.69 -33.17
C THR A 397 -12.04 1.96 -32.34
N GLU A 398 -11.34 1.88 -31.22
CA GLU A 398 -10.99 3.03 -30.37
C GLU A 398 -9.50 3.05 -30.07
N ILE A 399 -8.87 4.21 -30.26
CA ILE A 399 -7.49 4.49 -29.87
C ILE A 399 -7.53 5.50 -28.74
N THR A 400 -6.85 5.20 -27.65
CA THR A 400 -6.80 6.07 -26.46
C THR A 400 -5.36 6.42 -26.12
N LEU A 401 -5.06 7.71 -26.03
CA LEU A 401 -3.85 8.23 -25.42
C LEU A 401 -4.22 8.82 -24.07
N SER A 402 -3.61 8.36 -22.99
CA SER A 402 -3.94 8.82 -21.64
C SER A 402 -2.71 8.97 -20.74
N SER A 403 -2.84 9.86 -19.76
CA SER A 403 -1.85 10.10 -18.72
C SER A 403 -2.53 10.22 -17.37
N VAL A 404 -1.92 9.63 -16.33
CA VAL A 404 -2.30 9.78 -14.92
C VAL A 404 -1.05 10.20 -14.17
N ILE A 405 -1.13 11.25 -13.40
CA ILE A 405 -0.02 11.82 -12.64
C ILE A 405 -0.51 12.07 -11.22
N GLY A 406 0.26 11.61 -10.24
CA GLY A 406 0.02 11.90 -8.83
C GLY A 406 1.28 12.45 -8.19
N THR A 407 1.11 13.41 -7.29
CA THR A 407 2.17 13.92 -6.43
C THR A 407 1.64 14.07 -5.02
N GLY A 408 2.51 13.94 -4.03
CA GLY A 408 2.08 14.07 -2.66
C GLY A 408 3.21 14.22 -1.67
N GLU A 409 2.79 14.63 -0.47
CA GLU A 409 3.62 14.79 0.71
C GLU A 409 2.88 14.18 1.89
N ALA A 410 3.50 13.24 2.59
CA ALA A 410 2.97 12.60 3.79
C ALA A 410 4.02 11.72 4.47
N PRO A 411 4.01 11.56 5.79
CA PRO A 411 4.77 10.51 6.47
C PRO A 411 4.13 9.12 6.23
N LEU A 412 4.97 8.15 5.85
CA LEU A 412 4.61 6.76 5.57
C LEU A 412 5.41 5.82 6.46
N PRO A 413 4.80 4.93 7.25
CA PRO A 413 5.54 3.89 7.97
C PRO A 413 6.13 2.89 6.98
N ALA A 414 7.39 2.53 7.16
CA ALA A 414 8.07 1.61 6.28
C ALA A 414 9.26 0.89 6.95
N GLY A 415 9.27 -0.43 6.90
CA GLY A 415 10.37 -1.24 7.44
C GLY A 415 10.61 -0.92 8.92
N ASN A 416 11.80 -0.45 9.24
CA ASN A 416 12.25 -0.12 10.59
C ASN A 416 12.15 1.37 10.94
N ALA A 417 11.41 2.16 10.17
CA ALA A 417 11.34 3.61 10.33
C ALA A 417 10.09 4.18 9.67
N ARG A 418 9.91 5.48 9.76
CA ARG A 418 8.97 6.20 8.91
C ARG A 418 9.72 6.96 7.82
N TYR A 419 9.06 7.09 6.66
CA TYR A 419 9.56 7.89 5.55
C TYR A 419 8.70 9.15 5.44
N ASN A 420 9.35 10.28 5.36
CA ASN A 420 8.69 11.53 5.00
C ASN A 420 8.70 11.66 3.48
N LEU A 421 7.62 11.23 2.84
CA LEU A 421 7.43 11.45 1.41
C LEU A 421 7.27 12.95 1.17
N LYS A 422 8.11 13.52 0.31
CA LYS A 422 8.07 14.95 0.00
C LYS A 422 8.36 15.15 -1.49
N ASP A 423 7.44 15.85 -2.18
CA ASP A 423 7.53 16.10 -3.62
C ASP A 423 7.60 14.80 -4.47
N VAL A 424 7.05 13.70 -3.95
CA VAL A 424 7.01 12.43 -4.70
C VAL A 424 6.12 12.59 -5.92
N VAL A 425 6.58 12.12 -7.08
CA VAL A 425 5.83 12.14 -8.33
C VAL A 425 5.78 10.74 -8.95
N VAL A 426 4.58 10.25 -9.23
CA VAL A 426 4.39 9.02 -10.01
C VAL A 426 3.54 9.30 -11.23
N GLN A 427 3.98 8.80 -12.39
CA GLN A 427 3.36 9.07 -13.68
C GLN A 427 3.12 7.76 -14.43
N LEU A 428 1.93 7.65 -15.03
CA LEU A 428 1.57 6.57 -15.94
C LEU A 428 1.11 7.16 -17.28
N HIS A 429 1.67 6.70 -18.38
CA HIS A 429 1.32 7.16 -19.72
C HIS A 429 1.01 5.96 -20.61
N LYS A 430 -0.12 5.98 -21.31
CA LYS A 430 -0.63 4.84 -22.08
C LYS A 430 -1.05 5.23 -23.50
N LEU A 431 -0.72 4.37 -24.44
CA LEU A 431 -1.35 4.26 -25.76
C LEU A 431 -2.05 2.91 -25.85
N GLU A 432 -3.34 2.92 -26.12
CA GLU A 432 -4.18 1.72 -26.21
C GLU A 432 -4.96 1.69 -27.53
N LEU A 433 -5.05 0.51 -28.11
CA LEU A 433 -5.89 0.21 -29.28
C LEU A 433 -6.85 -0.92 -28.91
N ASN A 434 -8.15 -0.66 -29.07
CA ASN A 434 -9.22 -1.64 -29.04
C ASN A 434 -9.81 -1.74 -30.43
N SER A 435 -9.84 -2.93 -31.05
CA SER A 435 -10.37 -3.12 -32.39
C SER A 435 -10.88 -4.54 -32.60
N GLY A 436 -12.19 -4.70 -32.68
CA GLY A 436 -12.80 -6.02 -32.69
C GLY A 436 -12.39 -6.82 -31.45
N GLY A 437 -11.95 -8.07 -31.63
CA GLY A 437 -11.44 -8.88 -30.51
C GLY A 437 -10.04 -8.50 -29.99
N LEU A 438 -9.30 -7.57 -30.65
CA LEU A 438 -7.96 -7.18 -30.27
C LEU A 438 -7.98 -6.03 -29.26
N ASN A 439 -7.34 -6.24 -28.10
CA ASN A 439 -6.92 -5.17 -27.20
C ASN A 439 -5.40 -5.20 -27.09
N THR A 440 -4.76 -4.07 -27.35
CA THR A 440 -3.31 -3.93 -27.17
C THR A 440 -3.00 -2.58 -26.56
N ARG A 441 -2.02 -2.56 -25.64
CA ARG A 441 -1.57 -1.35 -24.99
C ARG A 441 -0.08 -1.35 -24.76
N PHE A 442 0.49 -0.17 -24.89
CA PHE A 442 1.83 0.15 -24.44
C PHE A 442 1.71 1.24 -23.38
N TYR A 443 2.36 1.05 -22.25
CA TYR A 443 2.42 2.08 -21.22
C TYR A 443 3.76 2.06 -20.49
N PHE A 444 4.09 3.18 -19.89
CA PHE A 444 5.22 3.24 -18.97
C PHE A 444 4.82 3.91 -17.67
N THR A 445 5.43 3.43 -16.59
CA THR A 445 5.36 3.99 -15.25
C THR A 445 6.72 4.61 -14.93
N GLN A 446 6.71 5.80 -14.40
CA GLN A 446 7.91 6.49 -13.91
C GLN A 446 7.62 7.02 -12.54
N GLU A 447 8.60 6.86 -11.65
CA GLU A 447 8.58 7.45 -10.31
C GLU A 447 9.76 8.38 -10.09
N ASP A 448 9.57 9.34 -9.19
CA ASP A 448 10.58 10.25 -8.67
C ASP A 448 10.27 10.44 -7.18
N SER A 449 11.19 9.99 -6.33
CA SER A 449 11.04 10.07 -4.88
C SER A 449 11.15 11.49 -4.31
N GLY A 450 11.50 12.47 -5.15
CA GLY A 450 11.63 13.86 -4.75
C GLY A 450 12.67 14.06 -3.64
N GLN A 451 12.20 14.57 -2.50
CA GLN A 451 13.00 14.82 -1.31
C GLN A 451 12.61 13.87 -0.16
N THR A 452 12.27 12.64 -0.47
CA THR A 452 11.89 11.64 0.53
C THR A 452 13.05 11.33 1.46
N THR A 453 12.79 11.32 2.77
CA THR A 453 13.78 11.04 3.82
C THR A 453 13.31 9.95 4.78
N GLN A 454 14.26 9.22 5.35
CA GLN A 454 14.02 8.22 6.38
C GLN A 454 14.21 8.83 7.78
N SER A 455 13.27 8.59 8.71
CA SER A 455 13.28 9.20 10.06
C SER A 455 14.51 8.84 10.89
N SER A 456 14.86 7.55 10.98
CA SER A 456 16.02 7.13 11.77
C SER A 456 17.32 7.71 11.24
N ALA A 457 17.52 7.71 9.92
CA ALA A 457 18.70 8.32 9.31
C ALA A 457 18.74 9.84 9.51
N LEU A 458 17.59 10.51 9.44
CA LEU A 458 17.48 11.95 9.70
C LEU A 458 17.84 12.27 11.15
N GLY A 459 17.28 11.52 12.11
CA GLY A 459 17.60 11.69 13.53
C GLY A 459 19.10 11.50 13.81
N VAL A 460 19.74 10.46 13.25
CA VAL A 460 21.17 10.23 13.36
C VAL A 460 21.99 11.35 12.73
N ALA A 461 21.58 11.83 11.54
CA ALA A 461 22.25 12.95 10.88
C ALA A 461 22.15 14.23 11.71
N MET A 462 20.98 14.50 12.30
CA MET A 462 20.78 15.64 13.21
C MET A 462 21.64 15.55 14.46
N ALA A 463 21.72 14.37 15.06
CA ALA A 463 22.56 14.14 16.24
C ALA A 463 24.07 14.31 15.92
N ASN A 464 24.50 13.88 14.73
CA ASN A 464 25.88 14.09 14.25
C ASN A 464 26.19 15.55 13.87
N ALA A 465 25.19 16.32 13.45
CA ALA A 465 25.32 17.75 13.17
C ALA A 465 25.51 18.60 14.44
N GLN A 466 25.09 18.09 15.61
CA GLN A 466 25.31 18.73 16.90
C GLN A 466 26.83 18.86 17.22
N PRO A 467 27.25 19.83 18.02
CA PRO A 467 28.66 20.01 18.43
C PRO A 467 29.29 18.72 18.97
N GLY A 468 30.39 18.30 18.35
CA GLY A 468 31.08 17.05 18.66
C GLY A 468 30.39 15.77 18.17
N GLY A 469 29.25 15.90 17.54
CA GLY A 469 28.45 14.76 17.05
C GLY A 469 27.99 13.80 18.15
N LEU A 470 27.69 12.55 17.76
CA LEU A 470 27.30 11.50 18.72
C LEU A 470 28.50 10.99 19.54
N LEU A 471 29.59 10.60 18.90
CA LEU A 471 30.69 9.89 19.53
C LEU A 471 32.05 10.66 19.48
N GLY A 472 32.08 11.82 18.84
CA GLY A 472 33.31 12.62 18.72
C GLY A 472 33.71 13.38 20.00
N ALA A 473 34.88 14.07 19.93
CA ALA A 473 35.39 14.84 21.04
C ALA A 473 34.44 15.98 21.45
N GLY A 474 33.97 15.97 22.70
CA GLY A 474 32.97 16.89 23.21
C GLY A 474 31.55 16.59 22.73
N GLY A 475 31.34 15.49 22.03
CA GLY A 475 30.03 15.01 21.58
C GLY A 475 29.20 14.37 22.73
N TRP A 476 28.02 13.88 22.36
CA TRP A 476 27.04 13.33 23.31
C TRP A 476 27.67 12.21 24.15
N GLY A 477 28.18 11.17 23.52
CA GLY A 477 28.70 9.98 24.19
C GLY A 477 29.88 10.30 25.14
N GLN A 478 30.84 11.11 24.70
CA GLN A 478 31.95 11.51 25.56
C GLN A 478 31.48 12.35 26.76
N THR A 479 30.57 13.28 26.54
CA THR A 479 30.01 14.12 27.61
C THR A 479 29.22 13.27 28.60
N TYR A 480 28.40 12.37 28.12
CA TYR A 480 27.66 11.43 28.93
C TYR A 480 28.57 10.60 29.83
N LEU A 481 29.57 9.94 29.25
CA LEU A 481 30.48 9.09 29.97
C LEU A 481 31.27 9.83 31.07
N ASN A 482 31.82 11.01 30.73
CA ASN A 482 32.54 11.82 31.66
C ASN A 482 31.71 12.19 32.89
N ASN A 483 30.42 12.54 32.67
CA ASN A 483 29.50 12.92 33.71
C ASN A 483 28.99 11.71 34.51
N TYR A 484 28.73 10.58 33.81
CA TYR A 484 28.28 9.33 34.44
C TYR A 484 29.32 8.81 35.46
N PHE A 485 30.57 8.67 35.00
CA PHE A 485 31.68 8.23 35.87
C PHE A 485 32.00 9.26 36.96
N GLY A 486 31.89 10.55 36.68
CA GLY A 486 32.05 11.60 37.65
C GLY A 486 31.00 11.56 38.77
N ALA A 487 29.74 11.30 38.41
CA ALA A 487 28.66 11.17 39.36
C ALA A 487 28.81 9.91 40.23
N LEU A 488 29.16 8.77 39.63
CA LEU A 488 29.45 7.52 40.39
C LEU A 488 30.62 7.68 41.35
N ALA A 489 31.71 8.33 40.93
CA ALA A 489 32.85 8.59 41.78
C ALA A 489 32.50 9.55 42.94
N GLY A 490 31.69 10.57 42.67
CA GLY A 490 31.16 11.46 43.71
C GLY A 490 30.29 10.73 44.74
N ALA A 491 29.44 9.83 44.29
CA ALA A 491 28.61 8.97 45.20
C ALA A 491 29.46 8.02 46.04
N ALA A 492 30.60 7.57 45.50
CA ALA A 492 31.59 6.76 46.25
C ALA A 492 32.52 7.58 47.18
N GLY A 493 32.29 8.90 47.30
CA GLY A 493 33.07 9.78 48.23
C GLY A 493 34.33 10.35 47.64
N PHE A 494 34.54 10.29 46.35
CA PHE A 494 35.69 10.92 45.66
C PHE A 494 35.36 12.37 45.25
N SER A 495 36.36 13.23 45.14
CA SER A 495 36.16 14.64 44.76
C SER A 495 35.56 14.82 43.36
N PRO A 496 34.57 15.73 43.17
CA PRO A 496 33.75 15.83 41.97
C PRO A 496 34.39 16.50 40.73
N ASP A 497 35.67 16.41 40.55
CA ASP A 497 36.35 16.88 39.36
C ASP A 497 36.27 15.79 38.27
N ALA A 498 35.13 15.76 37.53
CA ALA A 498 34.80 14.70 36.59
C ALA A 498 35.88 14.54 35.49
N ALA A 499 36.49 15.63 35.01
CA ALA A 499 37.58 15.57 34.04
C ALA A 499 38.87 15.05 34.68
N GLY A 500 39.07 15.34 35.95
CA GLY A 500 40.22 14.84 36.73
C GLY A 500 40.09 13.39 37.12
N ILE A 501 38.85 12.88 37.37
CA ILE A 501 38.61 11.49 37.78
C ILE A 501 38.79 10.54 36.60
N PHE A 502 38.26 10.86 35.41
CA PHE A 502 38.51 10.06 34.23
C PHE A 502 40.00 10.18 33.78
N GLY A 503 40.58 11.35 33.86
CA GLY A 503 42.01 11.55 33.63
C GLY A 503 42.87 10.87 34.69
N ALA A 504 42.47 10.86 35.96
CA ALA A 504 43.14 10.12 37.03
C ALA A 504 42.92 8.60 36.93
N TRP A 505 41.73 8.13 36.48
CA TRP A 505 41.48 6.74 36.15
C TRP A 505 42.41 6.25 35.05
N VAL A 506 42.53 7.05 33.98
CA VAL A 506 43.33 6.75 32.80
C VAL A 506 44.82 7.01 33.10
N GLY A 507 45.18 8.00 33.92
CA GLY A 507 46.54 8.39 34.21
C GLY A 507 47.18 7.73 35.46
N ALA A 508 46.37 7.26 36.42
CA ALA A 508 46.88 6.61 37.63
C ALA A 508 47.09 5.10 37.51
N GLY A 509 46.80 4.54 36.28
CA GLY A 509 46.89 3.08 36.10
C GLY A 509 45.81 2.29 36.81
N PRO A 510 45.85 0.98 36.78
CA PRO A 510 44.79 0.08 37.19
C PRO A 510 44.35 0.14 38.65
N GLY A 511 44.95 0.93 39.48
CA GLY A 511 44.87 0.87 40.95
C GLY A 511 43.47 1.02 41.57
N LEU A 512 42.58 1.89 41.00
CA LEU A 512 41.25 2.07 41.58
C LEU A 512 40.29 0.98 41.06
N PHE A 513 40.38 0.66 39.80
CA PHE A 513 39.58 -0.41 39.20
C PHE A 513 40.00 -1.76 39.81
N ASP A 514 41.28 -2.05 39.87
CA ASP A 514 41.82 -3.30 40.45
C ASP A 514 41.52 -3.43 41.92
N SER A 515 41.40 -2.32 42.67
CA SER A 515 41.16 -2.36 44.12
C SER A 515 39.70 -2.39 44.52
N VAL A 516 38.77 -1.88 43.71
CA VAL A 516 37.35 -1.74 44.06
C VAL A 516 36.43 -2.54 43.11
N ILE A 517 36.62 -2.37 41.83
CA ILE A 517 35.68 -2.91 40.83
C ILE A 517 36.08 -4.32 40.40
N ALA A 518 37.33 -4.58 40.12
CA ALA A 518 37.79 -5.91 39.73
C ALA A 518 37.56 -6.99 40.79
N PRO A 519 37.80 -6.77 42.11
CA PRO A 519 37.47 -7.74 43.13
C PRO A 519 35.96 -8.05 43.24
N TYR A 520 35.09 -7.05 42.96
CA TYR A 520 33.65 -7.26 42.97
C TYR A 520 33.22 -8.13 41.77
N ILE A 521 33.73 -7.86 40.59
CA ILE A 521 33.43 -8.63 39.34
C ILE A 521 34.02 -10.04 39.45
N ILE A 522 35.29 -10.19 39.89
CA ILE A 522 35.97 -11.48 40.07
C ILE A 522 35.25 -12.31 41.15
N GLY A 523 34.61 -11.64 42.14
CA GLY A 523 33.80 -12.24 43.15
C GLY A 523 32.40 -12.70 42.71
N GLY A 524 32.07 -12.53 41.40
CA GLY A 524 30.75 -12.92 40.84
C GLY A 524 29.64 -11.89 41.08
N GLY A 525 29.98 -10.66 41.47
CA GLY A 525 29.01 -9.56 41.60
C GLY A 525 28.63 -9.04 40.22
N THR A 526 27.36 -9.10 39.89
CA THR A 526 26.78 -8.62 38.61
C THR A 526 25.88 -7.41 38.79
N ASP A 527 25.60 -7.03 40.05
CA ASP A 527 24.69 -5.91 40.35
C ASP A 527 25.45 -4.63 40.69
N PHE A 528 25.57 -3.77 39.70
CA PHE A 528 26.24 -2.46 39.82
C PHE A 528 25.46 -1.50 40.76
N ASN A 529 24.13 -1.59 40.76
CA ASN A 529 23.27 -0.82 41.67
C ASN A 529 23.59 -1.15 43.14
N ALA A 530 23.86 -2.43 43.42
CA ALA A 530 24.26 -2.85 44.79
C ALA A 530 25.67 -2.31 45.14
N LEU A 531 26.63 -2.26 44.19
CA LEU A 531 27.97 -1.74 44.43
C LEU A 531 27.97 -0.24 44.76
N PHE A 532 27.10 0.53 44.10
CA PHE A 532 27.01 1.99 44.28
C PHE A 532 25.80 2.44 45.12
N GLY A 533 25.17 1.53 45.84
CA GLY A 533 24.11 1.84 46.78
C GLY A 533 22.81 2.36 46.16
N GLY A 534 22.49 1.96 44.90
CA GLY A 534 21.29 2.39 44.15
C GLY A 534 21.45 3.77 43.50
N SER A 535 22.63 4.32 43.38
CA SER A 535 22.88 5.65 42.81
C SER A 535 23.09 5.65 41.28
N THR A 536 23.06 4.48 40.63
CA THR A 536 23.33 4.37 39.19
C THR A 536 22.29 5.11 38.36
N GLN A 537 20.99 5.03 38.67
CA GLN A 537 19.96 5.78 37.98
C GLN A 537 20.18 7.31 38.08
N GLY A 538 20.51 7.82 39.28
CA GLY A 538 20.79 9.24 39.45
C GLY A 538 22.04 9.68 38.67
N ALA A 539 23.01 8.79 38.49
CA ALA A 539 24.21 9.07 37.68
C ALA A 539 23.83 9.08 36.18
N HIS A 540 22.95 8.17 35.72
CA HIS A 540 22.43 8.17 34.37
C HIS A 540 21.66 9.46 34.07
N ASP A 541 20.73 9.87 34.94
CA ASP A 541 19.93 11.09 34.78
C ASP A 541 20.81 12.33 34.69
N PHE A 542 21.83 12.43 35.55
CA PHE A 542 22.79 13.52 35.55
C PHE A 542 23.61 13.55 34.27
N ALA A 543 24.15 12.40 33.86
CA ALA A 543 24.98 12.28 32.67
C ALA A 543 24.21 12.60 31.37
N ARG A 544 22.96 12.08 31.24
CA ARG A 544 22.09 12.35 30.11
C ARG A 544 21.77 13.84 30.03
N ASN A 545 21.35 14.45 31.14
CA ASN A 545 21.08 15.88 31.16
C ASN A 545 22.31 16.73 30.78
N ALA A 546 23.50 16.36 31.22
CA ALA A 546 24.73 17.04 30.84
C ALA A 546 25.08 16.85 29.35
N ALA A 547 24.83 15.66 28.78
CA ALA A 547 25.06 15.37 27.38
C ALA A 547 24.08 16.12 26.46
N ASP A 548 22.81 16.15 26.85
CA ASP A 548 21.74 16.82 26.08
C ASP A 548 21.89 18.35 26.10
N ASN A 549 22.40 18.90 27.19
CA ASN A 549 22.58 20.37 27.38
C ASN A 549 24.05 20.82 27.28
N ARG A 550 24.91 20.06 26.60
CA ARG A 550 26.30 20.41 26.41
C ARG A 550 26.47 21.73 25.66
N PRO A 551 27.61 22.46 25.86
CA PRO A 551 27.80 23.79 25.25
C PRO A 551 27.69 23.77 23.71
N GLY A 552 26.89 24.71 23.20
CA GLY A 552 26.70 24.91 21.76
C GLY A 552 25.62 24.04 21.10
N VAL A 553 24.92 23.19 21.85
CA VAL A 553 23.77 22.43 21.33
C VAL A 553 22.75 23.40 20.82
N PHE A 554 22.23 23.13 19.61
CA PHE A 554 21.13 23.88 19.01
C PHE A 554 19.83 23.10 19.12
N PHE A 555 18.73 23.79 19.32
CA PHE A 555 17.42 23.24 19.59
C PHE A 555 16.41 23.59 18.49
N GLN A 556 15.30 22.88 18.46
CA GLN A 556 14.18 23.14 17.57
C GLN A 556 13.79 24.61 17.56
N GLY A 557 13.59 25.17 16.35
CA GLY A 557 13.23 26.56 16.12
C GLY A 557 14.45 27.52 16.00
N SER A 558 15.70 27.05 16.21
CA SER A 558 16.89 27.82 15.87
C SER A 558 17.20 27.75 14.37
N GLN A 559 18.03 28.69 13.88
CA GLN A 559 18.46 28.67 12.48
C GLN A 559 19.39 27.47 12.22
N GLU A 560 20.28 27.18 13.15
CA GLU A 560 21.20 26.05 13.11
C GLU A 560 20.46 24.72 13.01
N TRP A 561 19.32 24.58 13.73
CA TRP A 561 18.45 23.41 13.62
C TRP A 561 17.89 23.26 12.21
N SER A 562 17.32 24.33 11.67
CA SER A 562 16.75 24.33 10.32
C SER A 562 17.79 24.05 9.23
N ASP A 563 19.00 24.62 9.40
CA ASP A 563 20.11 24.40 8.47
C ASP A 563 20.59 22.94 8.51
N ALA A 564 20.66 22.33 9.70
CA ALA A 564 21.07 20.93 9.87
C ALA A 564 20.05 19.96 9.24
N ILE A 565 18.73 20.17 9.48
CA ILE A 565 17.68 19.41 8.79
C ILE A 565 17.82 19.56 7.27
N GLY A 566 17.96 20.79 6.78
CA GLY A 566 18.09 21.02 5.34
C GLY A 566 19.31 20.33 4.73
N VAL A 567 20.44 20.26 5.42
CA VAL A 567 21.62 19.51 4.96
C VAL A 567 21.32 18.01 4.92
N ALA A 568 20.74 17.44 5.98
CA ALA A 568 20.44 16.02 6.07
C ALA A 568 19.40 15.56 5.04
N GLU A 569 18.36 16.36 4.81
CA GLU A 569 17.32 16.09 3.80
C GLU A 569 17.84 16.11 2.35
N HIS A 570 18.91 16.86 2.08
CA HIS A 570 19.51 16.92 0.74
C HIS A 570 20.68 15.97 0.56
N THR A 571 21.19 15.38 1.63
CA THR A 571 22.30 14.45 1.60
C THR A 571 21.77 13.02 1.44
N PRO A 572 22.28 12.22 0.48
CA PRO A 572 21.84 10.84 0.29
C PRO A 572 22.07 9.97 1.53
N ILE A 573 21.16 9.05 1.80
CA ILE A 573 21.19 8.16 2.98
C ILE A 573 22.44 7.27 3.02
N ASN A 574 23.01 6.94 1.86
CA ASN A 574 24.25 6.19 1.76
C ASN A 574 25.50 6.98 2.23
N GLN A 575 25.36 8.26 2.55
CA GLN A 575 26.32 9.03 3.34
C GLN A 575 26.04 8.84 4.83
N LEU A 576 26.41 7.67 5.34
CA LEU A 576 26.05 7.19 6.66
C LEU A 576 26.33 8.21 7.77
N GLY A 577 25.30 8.47 8.58
CA GLY A 577 25.31 9.38 9.70
C GLY A 577 25.26 10.88 9.34
N PHE A 578 25.16 11.24 8.05
CA PHE A 578 25.08 12.62 7.58
C PHE A 578 23.90 12.88 6.64
N GLY A 579 23.35 11.85 6.00
CA GLY A 579 22.28 11.95 5.03
C GLY A 579 21.07 11.09 5.38
N ALA A 580 19.89 11.52 4.92
CA ALA A 580 18.65 10.82 5.12
C ALA A 580 17.83 10.65 3.83
N ARG A 581 18.26 11.29 2.72
CA ARG A 581 17.51 11.30 1.46
C ARG A 581 17.57 9.96 0.76
N ILE A 582 16.41 9.46 0.38
CA ILE A 582 16.23 8.32 -0.52
C ILE A 582 16.02 8.85 -1.94
N GLN A 583 16.73 8.28 -2.90
CA GLN A 583 16.60 8.62 -4.30
C GLN A 583 16.01 7.46 -5.09
N ASP A 584 15.03 7.78 -5.94
CA ASP A 584 14.45 6.84 -6.90
C ASP A 584 13.99 7.58 -8.14
N LEU A 585 14.51 7.16 -9.30
CA LEU A 585 14.20 7.69 -10.62
C LEU A 585 13.83 6.56 -11.59
N SER A 586 13.25 5.49 -11.07
CA SER A 586 13.01 4.24 -11.80
C SER A 586 11.86 4.32 -12.79
N LYS A 587 11.91 3.41 -13.78
CA LYS A 587 10.92 3.30 -14.85
C LYS A 587 10.59 1.85 -15.14
N ALA A 588 9.34 1.62 -15.55
CA ALA A 588 8.91 0.34 -16.08
C ALA A 588 8.15 0.55 -17.41
N TYR A 589 8.53 -0.16 -18.45
CA TYR A 589 7.92 -0.13 -19.78
C TYR A 589 7.14 -1.42 -19.99
N THR A 590 5.85 -1.34 -20.28
CA THR A 590 4.99 -2.50 -20.44
C THR A 590 4.29 -2.49 -21.80
N PHE A 591 4.36 -3.62 -22.48
CA PHE A 591 3.55 -3.93 -23.66
C PHE A 591 2.64 -5.11 -23.34
N GLU A 592 1.33 -4.97 -23.54
CA GLU A 592 0.35 -6.04 -23.34
C GLU A 592 -0.55 -6.14 -24.58
N ALA A 593 -0.84 -7.36 -24.98
CA ALA A 593 -1.81 -7.64 -26.04
C ALA A 593 -2.66 -8.86 -25.69
N ASN A 594 -3.94 -8.80 -26.02
CA ASN A 594 -4.83 -9.95 -25.95
C ASN A 594 -5.82 -9.94 -27.12
N TYR A 595 -6.27 -11.13 -27.47
CA TYR A 595 -7.23 -11.33 -28.53
C TYR A 595 -8.37 -12.23 -28.04
N ASP A 596 -9.60 -11.73 -28.18
CA ASP A 596 -10.83 -12.47 -27.94
C ASP A 596 -11.30 -13.12 -29.25
N PHE A 597 -11.49 -14.42 -29.24
CA PHE A 597 -11.90 -15.22 -30.39
C PHE A 597 -13.41 -15.45 -30.41
N GLU A 598 -14.22 -14.73 -29.65
CA GLU A 598 -15.68 -14.92 -29.55
C GLU A 598 -16.34 -15.03 -30.94
N ASP A 599 -16.01 -14.11 -31.87
CA ASP A 599 -16.56 -14.12 -33.22
C ASP A 599 -15.99 -15.21 -34.16
N LYS A 600 -14.99 -15.98 -33.72
CA LYS A 600 -14.26 -16.95 -34.57
C LYS A 600 -14.36 -18.39 -34.10
N ILE A 601 -14.65 -18.60 -32.81
CA ILE A 601 -14.75 -19.92 -32.19
C ILE A 601 -16.13 -20.09 -31.60
N GLU A 602 -16.99 -20.85 -32.27
CA GLU A 602 -18.40 -21.06 -31.89
C GLU A 602 -18.57 -21.99 -30.68
N PHE A 603 -17.59 -22.89 -30.41
CA PHE A 603 -17.77 -23.91 -29.36
C PHE A 603 -17.46 -23.43 -27.95
N ALA A 604 -16.72 -22.32 -27.79
CA ALA A 604 -16.34 -21.72 -26.50
C ALA A 604 -15.85 -20.27 -26.72
N GLU A 605 -16.01 -19.41 -25.72
CA GLU A 605 -15.31 -18.12 -25.63
C GLU A 605 -13.84 -18.40 -25.31
N VAL A 606 -12.91 -17.93 -26.13
CA VAL A 606 -11.47 -18.15 -25.97
C VAL A 606 -10.73 -16.83 -26.04
N ILE A 607 -9.90 -16.55 -25.05
CA ILE A 607 -9.00 -15.40 -25.00
C ILE A 607 -7.57 -15.89 -24.88
N VAL A 608 -6.68 -15.27 -25.66
CA VAL A 608 -5.22 -15.49 -25.55
C VAL A 608 -4.55 -14.14 -25.40
N GLY A 609 -3.56 -14.04 -24.53
CA GLY A 609 -2.84 -12.80 -24.34
C GLY A 609 -1.41 -12.99 -23.85
N GLY A 610 -0.65 -11.89 -23.90
CA GLY A 610 0.71 -11.85 -23.41
C GLY A 610 1.10 -10.46 -22.93
N ILE A 611 2.13 -10.43 -22.12
CA ILE A 611 2.73 -9.23 -21.54
C ILE A 611 4.24 -9.31 -21.65
N PHE A 612 4.85 -8.20 -21.96
CA PHE A 612 6.28 -7.96 -21.85
C PHE A 612 6.50 -6.71 -21.04
N ARG A 613 7.35 -6.80 -19.99
CA ARG A 613 7.71 -5.66 -19.14
C ARG A 613 9.24 -5.57 -19.07
N ARG A 614 9.76 -4.35 -19.16
CA ARG A 614 11.15 -4.02 -18.92
C ARG A 614 11.25 -3.03 -17.79
N PHE A 615 12.06 -3.34 -16.79
CA PHE A 615 12.42 -2.44 -15.71
C PHE A 615 13.75 -1.75 -16.02
N ASP A 616 13.83 -0.50 -15.60
CA ASP A 616 15.01 0.34 -15.60
C ASP A 616 15.05 1.05 -14.24
N LEU A 617 15.70 0.41 -13.27
CA LEU A 617 15.74 0.82 -11.88
C LEU A 617 16.96 1.71 -11.66
N ASN A 618 16.76 2.84 -11.00
CA ASN A 618 17.82 3.80 -10.69
C ASN A 618 17.55 4.43 -9.31
N THR A 619 18.33 4.01 -8.29
CA THR A 619 18.27 4.54 -6.93
C THR A 619 19.52 5.31 -6.55
N GLU A 620 20.47 5.48 -7.44
CA GLU A 620 21.80 6.08 -7.18
C GLU A 620 22.47 5.45 -5.96
N GLY A 621 22.27 4.16 -5.74
CA GLY A 621 22.83 3.42 -4.62
C GLY A 621 22.22 3.76 -3.24
N THR A 622 21.08 4.44 -3.20
CA THR A 622 20.44 4.77 -1.91
C THR A 622 19.53 3.66 -1.39
N LEU A 623 19.09 2.76 -2.25
CA LEU A 623 18.28 1.59 -1.90
C LEU A 623 18.87 0.29 -2.46
N TYR A 624 19.27 0.29 -3.72
CA TYR A 624 19.73 -0.88 -4.46
C TYR A 624 21.24 -0.89 -4.69
N THR A 625 21.73 -2.04 -5.19
CA THR A 625 23.16 -2.21 -5.49
C THR A 625 23.60 -1.52 -6.81
N ASP A 626 22.89 -0.49 -7.24
CA ASP A 626 23.21 0.34 -8.42
C ASP A 626 24.23 1.45 -8.14
N TYR A 627 25.24 1.12 -7.35
CA TYR A 627 26.29 2.05 -6.87
C TYR A 627 27.18 2.63 -7.96
N ASP A 628 27.26 1.95 -9.11
CA ASP A 628 28.06 2.34 -10.26
C ASP A 628 27.39 3.44 -11.12
N GLY A 629 26.11 3.75 -10.83
CA GLY A 629 25.29 4.71 -11.57
C GLY A 629 24.73 4.18 -12.90
N ASP A 630 24.97 2.90 -13.24
CA ASP A 630 24.46 2.30 -14.48
C ASP A 630 23.03 1.79 -14.35
N GLY A 631 22.47 1.81 -13.12
CA GLY A 631 21.13 1.29 -12.82
C GLY A 631 21.04 -0.24 -12.95
N ILE A 632 19.84 -0.76 -12.74
CA ILE A 632 19.55 -2.21 -12.84
C ILE A 632 18.47 -2.42 -13.90
N GLN A 633 18.75 -3.24 -14.92
CA GLN A 633 17.81 -3.52 -15.99
C GLN A 633 17.52 -5.02 -16.07
N TYR A 634 16.24 -5.37 -16.22
CA TYR A 634 15.81 -6.74 -16.48
C TYR A 634 14.44 -6.79 -17.15
N ASN A 635 14.06 -7.95 -17.67
CA ASN A 635 12.84 -8.16 -18.41
C ASN A 635 11.95 -9.22 -17.76
N GLU A 636 10.63 -9.06 -17.99
CA GLU A 636 9.59 -10.01 -17.62
C GLU A 636 8.73 -10.36 -18.83
N LEU A 637 8.37 -11.63 -18.97
CA LEU A 637 7.53 -12.14 -20.04
C LEU A 637 6.41 -13.01 -19.45
N GLY A 638 5.18 -12.78 -19.92
CA GLY A 638 4.03 -13.62 -19.56
C GLY A 638 3.15 -13.93 -20.75
N ALA A 639 2.53 -15.12 -20.75
CA ALA A 639 1.54 -15.49 -21.76
C ALA A 639 0.41 -16.32 -21.09
N TYR A 640 -0.83 -16.12 -21.52
CA TYR A 640 -1.98 -16.83 -20.98
C TYR A 640 -3.01 -17.19 -22.03
N ALA A 641 -3.80 -18.21 -21.71
CA ALA A 641 -5.01 -18.56 -22.45
C ALA A 641 -6.15 -18.82 -21.46
N GLN A 642 -7.34 -18.42 -21.80
CA GLN A 642 -8.58 -18.67 -21.08
C GLN A 642 -9.65 -19.22 -22.01
N MET A 643 -10.44 -20.13 -21.51
CA MET A 643 -11.62 -20.67 -22.18
C MET A 643 -12.83 -20.59 -21.23
N LYS A 644 -13.97 -20.14 -21.73
CA LYS A 644 -15.28 -20.21 -21.05
C LYS A 644 -16.26 -20.96 -21.92
N LYS A 645 -17.00 -21.91 -21.33
CA LYS A 645 -17.96 -22.74 -22.05
C LYS A 645 -19.16 -23.08 -21.21
N ASN A 646 -20.36 -22.88 -21.79
CA ASN A 646 -21.60 -23.34 -21.23
C ASN A 646 -21.84 -24.81 -21.58
N LEU A 647 -22.28 -25.58 -20.61
CA LEU A 647 -22.50 -27.03 -20.67
C LEU A 647 -23.92 -27.35 -20.17
N PHE A 648 -24.46 -28.42 -20.64
CA PHE A 648 -25.76 -28.95 -20.20
C PHE A 648 -26.90 -27.91 -20.28
N SER A 649 -27.05 -27.26 -21.46
CA SER A 649 -28.06 -26.22 -21.70
C SER A 649 -27.96 -25.07 -20.68
N ASP A 650 -26.77 -24.54 -20.49
CA ASP A 650 -26.43 -23.44 -19.62
C ASP A 650 -26.55 -23.69 -18.09
N PHE A 651 -26.82 -24.95 -17.68
CA PHE A 651 -26.85 -25.31 -16.27
C PHE A 651 -25.47 -25.19 -15.62
N VAL A 652 -24.39 -25.48 -16.37
CA VAL A 652 -23.00 -25.36 -15.88
C VAL A 652 -22.19 -24.47 -16.81
N THR A 653 -21.55 -23.44 -16.28
CA THR A 653 -20.54 -22.68 -16.99
C THR A 653 -19.15 -23.09 -16.48
N LEU A 654 -18.30 -23.62 -17.35
CA LEU A 654 -16.89 -23.92 -17.09
C LEU A 654 -16.02 -22.75 -17.54
N THR A 655 -15.15 -22.27 -16.69
CA THR A 655 -14.05 -21.37 -17.04
C THR A 655 -12.72 -22.02 -16.66
N ALA A 656 -11.76 -22.06 -17.58
CA ALA A 656 -10.41 -22.59 -17.35
C ALA A 656 -9.38 -21.63 -17.93
N SER A 657 -8.28 -21.41 -17.22
CA SER A 657 -7.17 -20.57 -17.65
C SER A 657 -5.83 -21.21 -17.32
N LEU A 658 -4.84 -20.93 -18.14
CA LEU A 658 -3.46 -21.32 -17.91
C LEU A 658 -2.57 -20.14 -18.26
N ARG A 659 -1.60 -19.87 -17.40
CA ARG A 659 -0.62 -18.80 -17.60
C ARG A 659 0.80 -19.32 -17.33
N TYR A 660 1.74 -18.80 -18.11
CA TYR A 660 3.17 -18.98 -17.98
C TYR A 660 3.83 -17.60 -17.81
N ASP A 661 4.74 -17.45 -16.84
CA ASP A 661 5.53 -16.23 -16.63
C ASP A 661 7.00 -16.59 -16.36
N LYS A 662 7.90 -15.72 -16.86
CA LYS A 662 9.34 -15.80 -16.64
C LYS A 662 9.90 -14.43 -16.34
N VAL A 663 10.63 -14.31 -15.24
CA VAL A 663 11.45 -13.15 -14.86
C VAL A 663 12.90 -13.48 -15.19
N GLU A 664 13.60 -12.55 -15.86
CA GLU A 664 14.96 -12.80 -16.36
C GLU A 664 15.97 -13.15 -15.27
N VAL A 665 15.84 -12.48 -14.10
CA VAL A 665 16.79 -12.59 -12.98
C VAL A 665 16.46 -13.71 -11.99
N LEU A 666 15.38 -14.47 -12.21
CA LEU A 666 15.01 -15.63 -11.42
C LEU A 666 15.30 -16.92 -12.18
N ASP A 667 15.73 -17.95 -11.48
CA ASP A 667 16.09 -19.24 -12.10
C ASP A 667 14.88 -19.99 -12.63
N ASN A 668 13.74 -19.94 -11.94
CA ASN A 668 12.53 -20.67 -12.28
C ASN A 668 11.50 -19.81 -13.06
N ALA A 669 10.61 -20.50 -13.79
CA ALA A 669 9.44 -19.93 -14.42
C ALA A 669 8.19 -20.37 -13.67
N ASN A 670 7.13 -19.55 -13.71
CA ASN A 670 5.89 -19.80 -12.99
C ASN A 670 4.78 -20.27 -13.93
N ILE A 671 3.96 -21.22 -13.46
CA ILE A 671 2.77 -21.71 -14.15
C ILE A 671 1.57 -21.59 -13.23
N ALA A 672 0.54 -20.85 -13.67
CA ALA A 672 -0.67 -20.62 -12.90
C ALA A 672 -1.92 -21.18 -13.62
N PRO A 673 -2.35 -22.40 -13.31
CA PRO A 673 -3.64 -22.95 -13.75
C PRO A 673 -4.79 -22.41 -12.88
N ARG A 674 -5.96 -22.26 -13.49
CA ARG A 674 -7.24 -21.93 -12.82
C ARG A 674 -8.38 -22.70 -13.47
N ALA A 675 -9.32 -23.19 -12.66
CA ALA A 675 -10.58 -23.73 -13.12
C ALA A 675 -11.72 -23.25 -12.22
N GLY A 676 -12.86 -22.90 -12.83
CA GLY A 676 -14.07 -22.49 -12.14
C GLY A 676 -15.30 -23.11 -12.76
N LEU A 677 -16.24 -23.52 -11.92
CA LEU A 677 -17.54 -24.04 -12.31
C LEU A 677 -18.63 -23.15 -11.67
N LEU A 678 -19.57 -22.70 -12.49
CA LEU A 678 -20.76 -22.02 -12.05
C LEU A 678 -21.98 -22.90 -12.35
N PHE A 679 -22.73 -23.24 -11.34
CA PHE A 679 -23.97 -24.02 -11.44
C PHE A 679 -25.17 -23.09 -11.36
N ASN A 680 -25.85 -22.87 -12.48
CA ASN A 680 -27.02 -22.01 -12.57
C ASN A 680 -28.29 -22.81 -12.13
N ILE A 681 -28.61 -22.73 -10.84
CA ILE A 681 -29.77 -23.43 -10.27
C ILE A 681 -31.08 -22.82 -10.79
N SER A 682 -31.12 -21.51 -10.91
CA SER A 682 -32.19 -20.72 -11.48
C SER A 682 -31.69 -19.32 -11.86
N ASP A 683 -32.54 -18.51 -12.50
CA ASP A 683 -32.23 -17.10 -12.81
C ASP A 683 -31.94 -16.25 -11.56
N LYS A 684 -32.23 -16.79 -10.37
CA LYS A 684 -32.02 -16.09 -9.07
C LYS A 684 -30.99 -16.71 -8.17
N GLN A 685 -30.48 -17.88 -8.51
CA GLN A 685 -29.61 -18.66 -7.63
C GLN A 685 -28.50 -19.36 -8.40
N ASN A 686 -27.28 -19.26 -7.92
CA ASN A 686 -26.19 -20.07 -8.42
C ASN A 686 -25.24 -20.50 -7.29
N ILE A 687 -24.49 -21.56 -7.59
CA ILE A 687 -23.36 -22.03 -6.79
C ILE A 687 -22.11 -21.94 -7.67
N ARG A 688 -21.03 -21.43 -7.12
CA ARG A 688 -19.73 -21.41 -7.79
C ARG A 688 -18.69 -22.21 -7.01
N VAL A 689 -17.79 -22.85 -7.72
CA VAL A 689 -16.63 -23.56 -7.16
C VAL A 689 -15.42 -23.23 -8.01
N SER A 690 -14.32 -22.87 -7.40
CA SER A 690 -13.08 -22.63 -8.13
C SER A 690 -11.86 -23.19 -7.42
N ALA A 691 -10.86 -23.54 -8.21
CA ALA A 691 -9.53 -23.93 -7.78
C ALA A 691 -8.51 -23.21 -8.63
N GLN A 692 -7.47 -22.69 -8.02
CA GLN A 692 -6.41 -21.97 -8.73
C GLN A 692 -5.07 -22.05 -8.01
N LYS A 693 -3.98 -22.07 -8.80
CA LYS A 693 -2.65 -21.80 -8.33
C LYS A 693 -2.27 -20.39 -8.74
N GLY A 694 -1.67 -19.66 -7.85
CA GLY A 694 -1.12 -18.33 -8.09
C GLY A 694 0.30 -18.24 -7.58
N PHE A 695 0.96 -17.15 -7.87
CA PHE A 695 2.32 -16.90 -7.43
C PHE A 695 2.56 -15.37 -7.29
N ARG A 696 3.53 -15.05 -6.45
CA ARG A 696 4.14 -13.71 -6.36
C ARG A 696 5.62 -13.83 -6.71
N THR A 697 6.11 -13.03 -7.64
CA THR A 697 7.55 -12.89 -7.82
C THR A 697 8.11 -12.03 -6.68
N PRO A 698 9.36 -12.25 -6.27
CA PRO A 698 10.02 -11.32 -5.36
C PRO A 698 9.89 -9.88 -5.84
N THR A 699 9.65 -8.94 -4.96
CA THR A 699 9.62 -7.50 -5.30
C THR A 699 10.98 -7.03 -5.79
N ASN A 700 11.08 -5.82 -6.27
CA ASN A 700 12.38 -5.28 -6.64
C ASN A 700 13.28 -5.05 -5.41
N GLN A 701 12.67 -4.85 -4.24
CA GLN A 701 13.42 -4.83 -2.98
C GLN A 701 13.98 -6.22 -2.67
N ASP A 702 13.14 -7.28 -2.64
CA ASP A 702 13.59 -8.65 -2.38
C ASP A 702 14.69 -9.11 -3.36
N LYS A 703 14.70 -8.54 -4.58
CA LYS A 703 15.69 -8.86 -5.62
C LYS A 703 17.00 -8.09 -5.47
N PHE A 704 16.96 -6.78 -5.15
CA PHE A 704 18.07 -5.85 -5.41
C PHE A 704 18.45 -4.93 -4.27
N ILE A 705 17.75 -4.96 -3.12
CA ILE A 705 18.11 -4.09 -1.99
C ILE A 705 19.56 -4.33 -1.58
N GLY A 706 20.24 -3.25 -1.21
CA GLY A 706 21.59 -3.24 -0.68
C GLY A 706 21.74 -2.02 0.24
N LEU A 707 20.95 -1.97 1.31
CA LEU A 707 20.80 -0.80 2.17
C LEU A 707 21.25 -1.10 3.59
N PHE A 708 22.19 -0.31 4.09
CA PHE A 708 22.48 -0.26 5.53
C PHE A 708 21.50 0.70 6.22
N ASN A 709 20.71 0.19 7.16
CA ASN A 709 19.64 0.95 7.83
C ASN A 709 20.06 1.55 9.18
N GLY A 710 21.36 1.53 9.51
CA GLY A 710 21.91 1.99 10.78
C GLY A 710 22.20 0.87 11.77
N ALA A 711 21.46 -0.23 11.74
CA ALA A 711 21.65 -1.41 12.58
C ALA A 711 22.24 -2.59 11.77
N ARG A 712 21.69 -2.86 10.61
CA ARG A 712 22.03 -4.03 9.76
C ARG A 712 22.01 -3.66 8.28
N THR A 713 22.56 -4.53 7.45
CA THR A 713 22.50 -4.40 5.99
C THR A 713 21.38 -5.28 5.46
N LEU A 714 20.38 -4.68 4.80
CA LEU A 714 19.36 -5.40 4.05
C LEU A 714 19.91 -5.80 2.69
N LEU A 715 19.80 -7.06 2.31
CA LEU A 715 20.37 -7.61 1.08
C LEU A 715 19.35 -8.48 0.35
N GLY A 716 18.94 -8.03 -0.85
CA GLY A 716 18.15 -8.83 -1.78
C GLY A 716 18.97 -9.98 -2.34
N THR A 717 18.35 -11.15 -2.47
CA THR A 717 19.08 -12.41 -2.68
C THR A 717 18.97 -12.99 -4.08
N THR A 718 18.86 -12.14 -5.13
CA THR A 718 19.11 -12.64 -6.49
C THR A 718 20.61 -12.83 -6.72
N ARG A 719 20.97 -13.81 -7.57
CA ARG A 719 22.36 -14.06 -7.96
C ARG A 719 23.07 -12.77 -8.42
N GLN A 720 22.41 -12.01 -9.29
CA GLN A 720 22.95 -10.76 -9.83
C GLN A 720 23.24 -9.74 -8.72
N ASN A 721 22.35 -9.62 -7.73
CA ASN A 721 22.49 -8.68 -6.62
C ASN A 721 23.64 -9.05 -5.70
N VAL A 722 23.72 -10.33 -5.32
CA VAL A 722 24.77 -10.87 -4.47
C VAL A 722 26.16 -10.70 -5.15
N GLU A 723 26.25 -10.98 -6.46
CA GLU A 723 27.47 -10.78 -7.23
C GLU A 723 27.89 -9.29 -7.29
N ARG A 724 26.94 -8.37 -7.43
CA ARG A 724 27.19 -6.93 -7.39
C ARG A 724 27.67 -6.48 -6.01
N PHE A 725 26.98 -6.92 -4.96
CA PHE A 725 27.31 -6.58 -3.58
C PHE A 725 28.70 -7.07 -3.16
N ASN A 726 29.09 -8.27 -3.59
CA ASN A 726 30.38 -8.86 -3.27
C ASN A 726 31.58 -8.27 -4.05
N GLN A 727 31.37 -7.34 -4.97
CA GLN A 727 32.47 -6.73 -5.72
C GLN A 727 33.31 -5.79 -4.85
N PRO A 728 34.65 -5.96 -4.77
CA PRO A 728 35.49 -5.26 -3.80
C PRO A 728 35.74 -3.76 -4.07
N THR A 729 35.19 -3.21 -5.15
CA THR A 729 35.42 -1.82 -5.58
C THR A 729 34.34 -0.85 -5.12
N GLN A 730 33.36 -1.29 -4.35
CA GLN A 730 32.22 -0.47 -4.04
C GLN A 730 32.40 0.21 -2.68
N LEU A 731 32.73 1.46 -2.75
CA LEU A 731 32.81 2.35 -1.61
C LEU A 731 31.44 2.97 -1.33
N PHE A 732 30.73 2.45 -0.34
CA PHE A 732 29.76 3.29 0.34
C PHE A 732 30.53 4.35 1.11
N ASN A 733 30.73 5.51 0.48
CA ASN A 733 31.35 6.68 1.09
C ASN A 733 32.54 6.40 2.04
N GLN A 734 33.49 5.62 1.57
CA GLN A 734 34.65 5.21 2.36
C GLN A 734 34.38 4.22 3.50
N GLN A 735 33.15 3.85 3.74
CA GLN A 735 32.84 2.67 4.53
C GLN A 735 32.65 1.49 3.59
N VAL A 736 33.52 0.56 3.67
CA VAL A 736 33.52 -0.66 2.90
C VAL A 736 32.40 -1.52 3.43
N VAL A 737 31.33 -1.60 2.70
CA VAL A 737 30.21 -2.51 3.04
C VAL A 737 30.67 -3.95 2.94
N ASN A 738 31.63 -4.22 2.08
CA ASN A 738 32.42 -5.43 2.04
C ASN A 738 33.87 -5.12 2.50
N ILE A 739 34.03 -4.90 3.79
CA ILE A 739 35.27 -4.47 4.42
C ILE A 739 36.46 -5.40 4.13
N THR A 740 36.21 -6.64 3.75
CA THR A 740 37.27 -7.64 3.66
C THR A 740 37.30 -8.46 2.37
N GLY A 741 36.43 -8.15 1.39
CA GLY A 741 36.28 -9.00 0.19
C GLY A 741 35.76 -10.39 0.53
N GLN A 742 35.08 -10.56 1.65
CA GLN A 742 34.46 -11.83 2.02
C GLN A 742 33.11 -11.97 1.34
N ASP A 743 32.90 -13.13 0.78
CA ASP A 743 31.65 -13.53 0.14
C ASP A 743 30.59 -13.74 1.22
N VAL A 744 29.60 -12.81 1.28
CA VAL A 744 28.46 -12.89 2.21
C VAL A 744 27.78 -14.25 2.08
N TRP A 745 27.62 -14.75 0.86
CA TRP A 745 26.92 -15.97 0.54
C TRP A 745 27.55 -17.23 1.15
N ASN A 746 28.86 -17.29 1.19
CA ASN A 746 29.60 -18.45 1.66
C ASN A 746 30.08 -18.37 3.13
N ASN A 747 29.92 -17.20 3.77
CA ASN A 747 30.43 -16.98 5.12
C ASN A 747 29.36 -16.63 6.17
N ALA A 748 28.09 -16.52 5.75
CA ALA A 748 26.97 -16.23 6.65
C ALA A 748 26.71 -17.39 7.63
N PHE A 749 26.40 -17.05 8.88
CA PHE A 749 26.08 -18.02 9.92
C PHE A 749 25.02 -17.45 10.88
N TYR A 750 24.32 -18.35 11.58
CA TYR A 750 23.33 -17.96 12.60
C TYR A 750 24.02 -17.68 13.94
N ALA A 751 23.60 -16.61 14.61
CA ALA A 751 24.21 -16.15 15.86
C ALA A 751 24.05 -17.14 17.02
N ASP A 752 22.93 -17.84 17.08
CA ASP A 752 22.54 -18.76 18.16
C ASP A 752 23.18 -20.14 18.05
N THR A 753 23.26 -20.67 16.83
CA THR A 753 23.77 -22.02 16.57
C THR A 753 25.21 -22.05 16.10
N LEU A 754 25.75 -20.94 15.57
CA LEU A 754 27.04 -20.84 14.89
C LEU A 754 27.17 -21.73 13.64
N GLU A 755 26.06 -22.27 13.16
CA GLU A 755 25.98 -23.08 11.94
C GLU A 755 25.99 -22.20 10.69
N ASP A 756 26.41 -22.77 9.55
CA ASP A 756 26.34 -22.08 8.26
C ASP A 756 24.87 -21.78 7.91
N ALA A 757 24.60 -20.57 7.47
CA ALA A 757 23.24 -20.18 7.09
C ALA A 757 22.75 -20.88 5.81
N ASN A 758 23.67 -21.39 4.96
CA ASN A 758 23.33 -22.08 3.71
C ASN A 758 22.31 -21.30 2.86
N LEU A 759 22.57 -20.02 2.66
CA LEU A 759 21.65 -19.10 1.97
C LEU A 759 21.29 -19.62 0.56
N GLU A 760 20.01 -19.52 0.23
CA GLU A 760 19.48 -19.84 -1.10
C GLU A 760 19.01 -18.55 -1.80
N TYR A 761 19.02 -18.54 -3.14
CA TYR A 761 18.51 -17.42 -3.91
C TYR A 761 16.99 -17.36 -3.82
N VAL A 762 16.45 -16.16 -3.66
CA VAL A 762 15.01 -15.96 -3.53
C VAL A 762 14.26 -16.45 -4.78
N GLU A 763 13.18 -17.19 -4.55
CA GLU A 763 12.27 -17.69 -5.56
C GLU A 763 10.85 -17.15 -5.38
N SER A 764 9.98 -17.42 -6.35
CA SER A 764 8.59 -16.98 -6.28
C SER A 764 7.82 -17.70 -5.17
N GLU A 765 6.99 -16.96 -4.44
CA GLU A 765 5.97 -17.53 -3.56
C GLU A 765 4.85 -18.20 -4.36
N GLU A 766 4.27 -19.23 -3.80
CA GLU A 766 3.15 -19.96 -4.40
C GLU A 766 1.92 -19.99 -3.49
N ILE A 767 0.75 -19.93 -4.10
CA ILE A 767 -0.53 -20.13 -3.41
C ILE A 767 -1.39 -21.12 -4.19
N THR A 768 -1.99 -22.07 -3.48
CA THR A 768 -3.07 -22.92 -4.02
C THR A 768 -4.35 -22.59 -3.27
N SER A 769 -5.36 -22.10 -3.99
CA SER A 769 -6.60 -21.59 -3.40
C SER A 769 -7.82 -22.33 -3.91
N TYR A 770 -8.72 -22.68 -3.00
CA TYR A 770 -10.02 -23.29 -3.27
C TYR A 770 -11.12 -22.37 -2.74
N GLU A 771 -12.19 -22.21 -3.52
CA GLU A 771 -13.29 -21.33 -3.16
C GLU A 771 -14.63 -21.97 -3.50
N VAL A 772 -15.63 -21.81 -2.62
CA VAL A 772 -17.03 -22.12 -2.86
C VAL A 772 -17.87 -20.91 -2.51
N GLY A 773 -18.86 -20.61 -3.36
CA GLY A 773 -19.76 -19.49 -3.13
C GLY A 773 -21.20 -19.80 -3.52
N TYR A 774 -22.12 -19.04 -2.97
CA TYR A 774 -23.55 -19.09 -3.28
C TYR A 774 -24.09 -17.68 -3.46
N ARG A 775 -24.85 -17.45 -4.51
CA ARG A 775 -25.56 -16.20 -4.78
C ARG A 775 -27.04 -16.39 -4.87
N TYR A 776 -27.77 -15.50 -4.22
CA TYR A 776 -29.20 -15.35 -4.36
C TYR A 776 -29.53 -13.91 -4.73
N ASN A 777 -30.35 -13.71 -5.77
CA ASN A 777 -30.76 -12.42 -6.27
C ASN A 777 -32.25 -12.31 -6.41
N SER A 778 -32.88 -11.34 -5.76
CA SER A 778 -34.28 -10.97 -5.96
C SER A 778 -34.43 -9.46 -5.92
N ASN A 779 -35.57 -8.94 -6.29
CA ASN A 779 -35.81 -7.49 -6.39
C ASN A 779 -35.55 -6.73 -5.09
N ASN A 780 -35.77 -7.36 -3.94
CA ASN A 780 -35.69 -6.72 -2.63
C ASN A 780 -34.58 -7.26 -1.73
N PHE A 781 -34.03 -8.42 -2.07
CA PHE A 781 -33.01 -9.06 -1.23
C PHE A 781 -31.95 -9.74 -2.08
N THR A 782 -30.73 -9.46 -1.77
CA THR A 782 -29.55 -10.07 -2.40
C THR A 782 -28.64 -10.65 -1.32
N LEU A 783 -28.13 -11.85 -1.59
CA LEU A 783 -27.17 -12.55 -0.73
C LEU A 783 -25.99 -13.02 -1.57
N ASP A 784 -24.78 -12.71 -1.14
CA ASP A 784 -23.56 -13.29 -1.68
C ASP A 784 -22.72 -13.85 -0.52
N PHE A 785 -22.54 -15.15 -0.54
CA PHE A 785 -21.74 -15.90 0.41
C PHE A 785 -20.55 -16.51 -0.31
N ASN A 786 -19.36 -16.48 0.33
CA ASN A 786 -18.24 -17.27 -0.10
C ASN A 786 -17.42 -17.81 1.08
N ALA A 787 -16.77 -18.96 0.85
CA ALA A 787 -15.77 -19.52 1.75
C ALA A 787 -14.53 -19.90 0.93
N TYR A 788 -13.36 -19.69 1.49
CA TYR A 788 -12.09 -20.01 0.86
C TYR A 788 -11.14 -20.76 1.80
N TYR A 789 -10.27 -21.54 1.19
CA TYR A 789 -9.11 -22.17 1.83
C TYR A 789 -7.93 -22.00 0.90
N SER A 790 -6.80 -21.54 1.44
CA SER A 790 -5.57 -21.30 0.69
C SER A 790 -4.38 -21.89 1.41
N GLN A 791 -3.50 -22.55 0.66
CA GLN A 791 -2.21 -23.07 1.10
C GLN A 791 -1.10 -22.24 0.48
N TYR A 792 -0.15 -21.83 1.30
CA TYR A 792 1.01 -21.04 0.91
C TYR A 792 2.27 -21.88 0.97
N ASP A 793 3.17 -21.67 0.03
CA ASP A 793 4.43 -22.37 -0.15
C ASP A 793 5.50 -21.37 -0.60
N ASN A 794 6.75 -21.55 -0.20
CA ASN A 794 7.87 -20.66 -0.53
C ASN A 794 7.60 -19.19 -0.16
N TYR A 795 6.97 -18.91 0.97
CA TYR A 795 6.70 -17.54 1.38
C TYR A 795 7.99 -16.76 1.59
N ILE A 796 8.08 -15.52 1.09
CA ILE A 796 9.28 -14.69 1.20
C ILE A 796 9.20 -13.85 2.47
N GLY A 797 10.30 -13.85 3.22
CA GLY A 797 10.51 -13.01 4.37
C GLY A 797 11.98 -12.69 4.54
N THR A 798 12.35 -12.07 5.66
CA THR A 798 13.73 -11.70 5.95
C THR A 798 14.31 -12.67 6.97
N ASP A 799 15.47 -13.26 6.65
CA ASP A 799 16.27 -14.06 7.57
C ASP A 799 17.47 -13.24 8.07
N TYR A 800 17.83 -13.38 9.35
CA TYR A 800 18.88 -12.61 9.97
C TYR A 800 20.12 -13.44 10.19
N VAL A 801 21.23 -13.02 9.56
CA VAL A 801 22.50 -13.75 9.58
C VAL A 801 23.66 -12.84 9.91
N LEU A 802 24.73 -13.41 10.44
CA LEU A 802 25.99 -12.72 10.71
C LEU A 802 27.04 -13.10 9.69
N VAL A 803 27.81 -12.11 9.22
CA VAL A 803 28.95 -12.31 8.32
C VAL A 803 30.21 -11.80 9.02
N PRO A 804 31.21 -12.67 9.27
CA PRO A 804 32.43 -12.26 9.96
C PRO A 804 33.35 -11.50 9.00
N PHE A 805 34.01 -10.47 9.50
CA PHE A 805 35.11 -9.82 8.82
C PHE A 805 36.40 -10.09 9.63
N TYR A 806 37.10 -11.17 9.23
CA TYR A 806 38.32 -11.58 9.92
C TYR A 806 39.48 -10.63 9.60
N THR A 807 40.11 -10.09 10.63
CA THR A 807 41.35 -9.33 10.51
C THR A 807 42.59 -10.24 10.51
N ASP A 808 42.43 -11.48 10.98
CA ASP A 808 43.43 -12.56 11.02
C ASP A 808 42.79 -13.87 10.50
N PRO A 809 43.38 -14.54 9.53
CA PRO A 809 42.87 -15.81 8.97
C PRO A 809 42.75 -16.96 10.00
N SER A 810 43.31 -16.81 11.19
CA SER A 810 43.17 -17.82 12.28
C SER A 810 41.95 -17.60 13.19
N GLN A 811 41.21 -16.47 13.03
CA GLN A 811 40.02 -16.19 13.83
C GLN A 811 38.90 -17.16 13.53
N THR A 812 38.19 -17.56 14.59
CA THR A 812 36.96 -18.36 14.50
C THR A 812 35.74 -17.44 14.51
N ARG A 813 34.55 -17.96 14.22
CA ARG A 813 33.26 -17.24 14.37
C ARG A 813 33.04 -16.73 15.79
N ILE A 814 33.44 -17.55 16.79
CA ILE A 814 33.38 -17.16 18.19
C ILE A 814 34.29 -15.97 18.46
N ASP A 815 35.50 -15.98 17.92
CA ASP A 815 36.45 -14.87 18.06
C ASP A 815 35.86 -13.61 17.41
N ALA A 816 35.22 -13.74 16.23
CA ALA A 816 34.62 -12.62 15.53
C ALA A 816 33.43 -12.02 16.33
N LEU A 817 32.60 -12.85 16.91
CA LEU A 817 31.50 -12.41 17.79
C LEU A 817 32.03 -11.69 19.04
N GLN A 818 33.03 -12.28 19.70
CA GLN A 818 33.66 -11.68 20.92
C GLN A 818 34.34 -10.37 20.64
N THR A 819 34.92 -10.21 19.45
CA THR A 819 35.60 -8.99 19.05
C THR A 819 34.70 -7.95 18.40
N GLY A 820 33.40 -8.29 18.16
CA GLY A 820 32.51 -7.42 17.40
C GLY A 820 32.88 -7.33 15.92
N SER A 821 33.67 -8.29 15.40
CA SER A 821 34.12 -8.33 14.01
C SER A 821 33.09 -9.09 13.13
N VAL A 822 31.83 -8.76 13.28
CA VAL A 822 30.72 -9.29 12.50
C VAL A 822 29.83 -8.16 11.99
N THR A 823 29.22 -8.37 10.84
CA THR A 823 28.17 -7.49 10.31
C THR A 823 26.88 -8.30 10.26
N GLU A 824 25.79 -7.73 10.76
CA GLU A 824 24.47 -8.32 10.67
C GLU A 824 23.83 -7.99 9.32
N PHE A 825 23.24 -9.00 8.69
CA PHE A 825 22.49 -8.91 7.45
C PHE A 825 21.06 -9.39 7.66
N GLY A 826 20.09 -8.63 7.10
CA GLY A 826 18.76 -9.13 6.82
C GLY A 826 18.72 -9.54 5.35
N VAL A 827 18.62 -10.83 5.09
CA VAL A 827 18.61 -11.40 3.74
C VAL A 827 17.21 -11.88 3.39
N ASP A 828 16.73 -11.58 2.18
CA ASP A 828 15.44 -12.09 1.76
C ASP A 828 15.53 -13.57 1.43
N ALA A 829 14.67 -14.37 2.03
CA ALA A 829 14.69 -15.83 1.96
C ALA A 829 13.29 -16.41 1.84
N ASN A 830 13.20 -17.62 1.29
CA ASN A 830 11.95 -18.37 1.24
C ASN A 830 11.79 -19.27 2.47
N LEU A 831 10.60 -19.21 3.08
CA LEU A 831 10.25 -20.07 4.21
C LEU A 831 10.01 -21.50 3.75
N ASP A 832 10.69 -22.48 4.36
CA ASP A 832 10.54 -23.90 4.06
C ASP A 832 9.19 -24.49 4.52
N THR A 833 8.54 -23.85 5.47
CA THR A 833 7.30 -24.34 6.07
C THR A 833 6.06 -23.85 5.33
N LYS A 834 5.17 -24.76 4.97
CA LYS A 834 3.85 -24.43 4.42
C LYS A 834 2.89 -24.03 5.50
N PHE A 835 2.07 -23.04 5.22
CA PHE A 835 0.99 -22.63 6.11
C PHE A 835 -0.33 -22.44 5.35
N ASN A 836 -1.43 -22.29 6.07
CA ASN A 836 -2.75 -22.23 5.50
C ASN A 836 -3.54 -21.01 6.00
N THR A 837 -4.42 -20.50 5.14
CA THR A 837 -5.43 -19.53 5.53
C THR A 837 -6.82 -20.01 5.15
N LYS A 838 -7.83 -19.62 5.92
CA LYS A 838 -9.23 -19.90 5.60
C LYS A 838 -10.11 -18.73 6.00
N GLY A 839 -11.21 -18.58 5.30
CA GLY A 839 -12.13 -17.52 5.63
C GLY A 839 -13.51 -17.70 5.02
N VAL A 840 -14.43 -16.91 5.56
CA VAL A 840 -15.83 -16.85 5.12
C VAL A 840 -16.20 -15.39 4.97
N SER A 841 -16.91 -15.03 3.92
CA SER A 841 -17.53 -13.72 3.78
C SER A 841 -18.98 -13.82 3.35
N LEU A 842 -19.80 -12.98 3.92
CA LEU A 842 -21.23 -12.89 3.67
C LEU A 842 -21.60 -11.44 3.44
N GLU A 843 -22.36 -11.15 2.40
CA GLU A 843 -23.01 -9.87 2.21
C GLU A 843 -24.50 -10.08 1.98
N ALA A 844 -25.31 -9.35 2.72
CA ALA A 844 -26.76 -9.31 2.58
C ALA A 844 -27.19 -7.87 2.32
N ILE A 845 -27.89 -7.63 1.22
CA ILE A 845 -28.47 -6.32 0.89
C ILE A 845 -30.00 -6.46 0.94
N GLN A 846 -30.62 -5.63 1.75
CA GLN A 846 -32.07 -5.56 1.87
C GLN A 846 -32.56 -4.18 1.42
N ARG A 847 -33.40 -4.16 0.38
CA ARG A 847 -34.14 -2.97 -0.02
C ARG A 847 -35.44 -2.95 0.79
N LEU A 848 -35.55 -2.00 1.72
CA LEU A 848 -36.76 -1.84 2.57
C LEU A 848 -37.93 -1.23 1.78
N ASN A 849 -37.59 -0.31 0.89
CA ASN A 849 -38.52 0.34 -0.04
C ASN A 849 -37.70 0.98 -1.19
N THR A 850 -38.34 1.69 -2.11
CA THR A 850 -37.70 2.35 -3.25
C THR A 850 -36.70 3.44 -2.85
N SER A 851 -36.77 3.93 -1.61
CA SER A 851 -35.94 5.04 -1.11
C SER A 851 -34.84 4.60 -0.12
N THR A 852 -34.97 3.41 0.48
CA THR A 852 -34.10 2.99 1.60
C THR A 852 -33.58 1.59 1.36
N SER A 853 -32.26 1.45 1.42
CA SER A 853 -31.54 0.19 1.38
C SER A 853 -30.55 0.07 2.55
N MET A 854 -30.37 -1.16 3.01
CA MET A 854 -29.40 -1.53 4.04
C MET A 854 -28.52 -2.65 3.51
N ASN A 855 -27.24 -2.64 3.86
CA ASN A 855 -26.37 -3.78 3.64
C ASN A 855 -25.71 -4.20 4.96
N PHE A 856 -25.45 -5.48 5.06
CA PHE A 856 -24.72 -6.09 6.16
C PHE A 856 -23.64 -7.00 5.58
N ILE A 857 -22.40 -6.86 6.07
CA ILE A 857 -21.26 -7.69 5.69
C ILE A 857 -20.67 -8.29 6.96
N TYR A 858 -20.36 -9.58 6.90
CA TYR A 858 -19.61 -10.30 7.92
C TYR A 858 -18.46 -11.04 7.27
N GLU A 859 -17.29 -10.96 7.88
CA GLU A 859 -16.06 -11.59 7.42
C GLU A 859 -15.35 -12.28 8.58
N TYR A 860 -14.91 -13.50 8.33
CA TYR A 860 -14.07 -14.30 9.21
C TYR A 860 -12.82 -14.68 8.45
N ASN A 861 -11.65 -14.44 9.04
CA ASN A 861 -10.36 -14.80 8.48
C ASN A 861 -9.48 -15.43 9.56
N GLU A 862 -8.79 -16.50 9.23
CA GLU A 862 -7.91 -17.22 10.14
C GLU A 862 -6.67 -17.73 9.43
N LEU A 863 -5.53 -17.51 10.06
CA LEU A 863 -4.22 -18.07 9.71
C LEU A 863 -3.98 -19.31 10.56
N ASP A 864 -3.59 -20.41 9.92
CA ASP A 864 -3.16 -21.65 10.58
C ASP A 864 -1.64 -21.80 10.36
N TYR A 865 -0.89 -21.19 11.26
CA TYR A 865 0.57 -21.19 11.30
C TYR A 865 1.02 -21.32 12.77
N LYS A 866 2.05 -22.10 13.00
CA LYS A 866 2.65 -22.27 14.33
C LYS A 866 4.03 -21.62 14.34
N SER A 867 4.12 -20.40 14.80
CA SER A 867 5.37 -19.66 14.95
C SER A 867 6.42 -20.35 15.83
N ALA A 868 6.02 -21.36 16.62
CA ALA A 868 6.95 -22.14 17.44
C ALA A 868 7.88 -23.07 16.62
N GLU A 869 7.62 -23.27 15.32
CA GLU A 869 8.45 -24.06 14.43
C GLU A 869 9.52 -23.20 13.72
N ASP A 870 9.30 -21.90 13.62
CA ASP A 870 10.25 -20.92 13.09
C ASP A 870 9.99 -19.55 13.77
N SER A 871 10.74 -19.23 14.79
CA SER A 871 10.56 -18.03 15.61
C SER A 871 11.15 -16.76 15.00
N THR A 872 11.94 -16.88 13.92
CA THR A 872 12.66 -15.77 13.29
C THR A 872 11.87 -15.18 12.11
N PHE A 873 10.80 -15.84 11.66
CA PHE A 873 10.08 -15.50 10.45
C PHE A 873 8.76 -14.77 10.73
N GLU A 874 8.62 -13.54 10.24
CA GLU A 874 7.42 -12.72 10.36
C GLU A 874 6.51 -12.90 9.14
N LEU A 875 5.27 -13.37 9.36
CA LEU A 875 4.29 -13.54 8.28
C LEU A 875 3.49 -12.28 7.97
N SER A 876 3.45 -11.32 8.89
CA SER A 876 2.68 -10.08 8.77
C SER A 876 1.20 -10.31 8.43
N TRP A 877 0.54 -11.24 9.15
CA TRP A 877 -0.88 -11.56 8.90
C TRP A 877 -1.80 -10.36 9.10
N ASN A 878 -1.60 -9.58 10.15
CA ASN A 878 -2.16 -8.24 10.40
C ASN A 878 -3.65 -8.10 10.10
N THR A 879 -4.45 -9.09 10.45
CA THR A 879 -5.85 -9.15 10.03
C THR A 879 -6.77 -9.54 11.18
N PRO A 880 -7.82 -8.73 11.45
CA PRO A 880 -8.82 -9.07 12.43
C PRO A 880 -9.52 -10.38 12.10
N LYS A 881 -9.69 -11.25 13.10
CA LYS A 881 -10.39 -12.52 12.94
C LYS A 881 -11.86 -12.33 12.55
N HIS A 882 -12.53 -11.32 13.09
CA HIS A 882 -13.92 -10.97 12.83
C HIS A 882 -14.02 -9.52 12.38
N ARG A 883 -14.68 -9.28 11.27
CA ARG A 883 -15.06 -7.95 10.79
C ARG A 883 -16.53 -7.90 10.44
N MET A 884 -17.19 -6.80 10.81
CA MET A 884 -18.58 -6.54 10.48
C MET A 884 -18.73 -5.15 9.90
N LYS A 885 -19.54 -5.02 8.86
CA LYS A 885 -19.84 -3.74 8.24
C LYS A 885 -21.33 -3.62 8.04
N PHE A 886 -21.87 -2.47 8.36
CA PHE A 886 -23.26 -2.13 8.19
C PHE A 886 -23.37 -0.83 7.42
N GLY A 887 -24.22 -0.76 6.42
CA GLY A 887 -24.48 0.44 5.62
C GLY A 887 -25.97 0.73 5.54
N LEU A 888 -26.33 2.00 5.57
CA LEU A 888 -27.66 2.53 5.37
C LEU A 888 -27.61 3.66 4.34
N THR A 889 -28.45 3.57 3.32
CA THR A 889 -28.70 4.70 2.40
C THR A 889 -30.20 4.95 2.35
N SER A 890 -30.62 6.18 2.58
CA SER A 890 -32.02 6.57 2.55
C SER A 890 -32.23 7.92 1.86
N LYS A 891 -33.02 7.93 0.80
CA LYS A 891 -33.56 9.17 0.22
C LYS A 891 -34.74 9.61 1.08
N ILE A 892 -34.52 10.57 1.97
CA ILE A 892 -35.53 11.11 2.89
C ILE A 892 -36.65 11.83 2.07
N ASN A 893 -36.25 12.51 1.01
CA ASN A 893 -37.12 13.09 -0.01
C ASN A 893 -36.33 13.28 -1.33
N SER A 894 -36.93 13.87 -2.35
CA SER A 894 -36.30 14.09 -3.66
C SER A 894 -34.97 14.86 -3.60
N ASN A 895 -34.77 15.67 -2.56
CA ASN A 895 -33.65 16.60 -2.45
C ASN A 895 -32.65 16.22 -1.35
N VAL A 896 -32.99 15.26 -0.48
CA VAL A 896 -32.16 14.93 0.70
C VAL A 896 -31.89 13.43 0.73
N THR A 897 -30.60 13.07 0.77
CA THR A 897 -30.12 11.71 0.92
C THR A 897 -29.24 11.59 2.15
N LEU A 898 -29.50 10.60 3.01
CA LEU A 898 -28.65 10.20 4.13
C LEU A 898 -27.91 8.92 3.77
N SER A 899 -26.60 8.92 4.04
CA SER A 899 -25.77 7.71 4.02
C SER A 899 -25.06 7.56 5.35
N ALA A 900 -25.04 6.36 5.91
CA ALA A 900 -24.34 6.06 7.16
C ALA A 900 -23.73 4.67 7.09
N ASN A 901 -22.53 4.51 7.68
CA ASN A 901 -21.84 3.25 7.81
C ASN A 901 -21.38 3.02 9.27
N ALA A 902 -21.33 1.77 9.66
CA ALA A 902 -20.68 1.32 10.88
C ALA A 902 -19.75 0.15 10.56
N ARG A 903 -18.55 0.14 11.11
CA ARG A 903 -17.55 -0.92 10.94
C ARG A 903 -17.02 -1.37 12.27
N TYR A 904 -16.97 -2.68 12.49
CA TYR A 904 -16.37 -3.32 13.66
C TYR A 904 -15.23 -4.22 13.21
N ASN A 905 -14.10 -4.14 13.89
CA ASN A 905 -12.96 -5.05 13.80
C ASN A 905 -12.67 -5.63 15.18
N SER A 906 -12.50 -6.95 15.28
CA SER A 906 -12.00 -7.57 16.51
C SER A 906 -10.54 -7.24 16.73
N GLU A 907 -10.07 -7.38 17.96
CA GLU A 907 -8.65 -7.31 18.30
C GLU A 907 -7.81 -8.29 17.46
N TYR A 908 -6.58 -7.90 17.13
CA TYR A 908 -5.62 -8.73 16.42
C TYR A 908 -4.18 -8.30 16.67
N TYR A 909 -3.25 -9.24 16.50
CA TYR A 909 -1.82 -8.97 16.55
C TYR A 909 -1.34 -8.38 15.21
N TYR A 910 -0.53 -7.34 15.28
CA TYR A 910 0.11 -6.68 14.14
C TYR A 910 1.61 -6.92 14.23
N GLU A 911 2.19 -7.47 13.16
CA GLU A 911 3.63 -7.74 12.99
C GLU A 911 4.19 -6.85 11.89
N SER A 912 5.33 -6.25 12.13
CA SER A 912 6.12 -5.57 11.11
C SER A 912 7.57 -5.43 11.56
N SER A 913 8.49 -5.31 10.63
CA SER A 913 9.90 -5.02 10.92
C SER A 913 10.14 -3.68 11.65
N PHE A 914 9.10 -2.84 11.77
CA PHE A 914 9.15 -1.58 12.51
C PHE A 914 8.68 -1.74 13.96
N ILE A 915 7.51 -2.34 14.16
CA ILE A 915 6.88 -2.45 15.47
C ILE A 915 5.82 -3.55 15.50
N ASP A 916 5.83 -4.33 16.54
CA ASP A 916 4.81 -5.32 16.85
C ASP A 916 3.88 -4.82 17.94
N ALA A 917 2.57 -4.97 17.75
CA ALA A 917 1.60 -4.54 18.74
C ALA A 917 0.27 -5.28 18.65
N VAL A 918 -0.44 -5.35 19.76
CA VAL A 918 -1.84 -5.74 19.76
C VAL A 918 -2.69 -4.54 19.37
N ILE A 919 -3.40 -4.63 18.25
CA ILE A 919 -4.39 -3.63 17.83
C ILE A 919 -5.70 -3.93 18.54
N PRO A 920 -6.22 -3.02 19.39
CA PRO A 920 -7.48 -3.24 20.10
C PRO A 920 -8.68 -3.30 19.15
N GLU A 921 -9.75 -3.98 19.60
CA GLU A 921 -11.02 -3.94 18.89
C GLU A 921 -11.52 -2.50 18.71
N ASN A 922 -12.14 -2.23 17.60
CA ASN A 922 -12.68 -0.90 17.32
C ASN A 922 -14.02 -0.94 16.58
N THR A 923 -14.81 0.12 16.80
CA THR A 923 -16.05 0.38 16.07
C THR A 923 -16.05 1.82 15.57
N VAL A 924 -16.16 2.00 14.26
CA VAL A 924 -16.10 3.29 13.59
C VAL A 924 -17.43 3.60 12.92
N PHE A 925 -17.92 4.84 13.07
CA PHE A 925 -19.16 5.32 12.47
C PHE A 925 -18.88 6.48 11.52
N ASP A 926 -19.43 6.41 10.31
CA ASP A 926 -19.38 7.48 9.33
C ASP A 926 -20.79 7.87 8.91
N ALA A 927 -21.01 9.15 8.62
CA ALA A 927 -22.29 9.61 8.11
C ALA A 927 -22.13 10.79 7.15
N LYS A 928 -23.04 10.89 6.17
CA LYS A 928 -23.12 12.00 5.22
C LYS A 928 -24.58 12.32 4.91
N LEU A 929 -24.91 13.61 4.94
CA LEU A 929 -26.16 14.17 4.44
C LEU A 929 -25.87 14.96 3.17
N MET A 930 -26.53 14.59 2.06
CA MET A 930 -26.51 15.33 0.81
C MET A 930 -27.85 16.01 0.58
N PHE A 931 -27.84 17.26 0.13
CA PHE A 931 -29.05 17.98 -0.16
C PHE A 931 -28.90 18.94 -1.34
N GLY A 932 -29.93 19.00 -2.17
CA GLY A 932 -30.08 19.92 -3.30
C GLY A 932 -31.04 21.05 -2.97
N ILE A 933 -30.85 22.21 -3.60
CA ILE A 933 -31.75 23.36 -3.52
C ILE A 933 -32.46 23.49 -4.86
N LYS A 934 -33.78 23.39 -4.89
CA LYS A 934 -34.59 23.41 -6.13
C LYS A 934 -34.33 24.61 -7.06
N ALA A 935 -33.81 25.73 -6.56
CA ALA A 935 -33.45 26.89 -7.36
C ALA A 935 -32.06 26.81 -7.99
N LEU A 936 -31.28 25.80 -7.66
CA LEU A 936 -29.88 25.58 -8.06
C LEU A 936 -29.71 24.12 -8.47
N ASP A 937 -30.42 23.70 -9.53
CA ASP A 937 -30.50 22.28 -9.94
C ASP A 937 -29.14 21.62 -10.22
N ASN A 938 -28.13 22.41 -10.58
CA ASN A 938 -26.77 21.92 -10.86
C ASN A 938 -25.86 21.91 -9.62
N LEU A 939 -26.38 22.24 -8.43
CA LEU A 939 -25.59 22.36 -7.21
C LEU A 939 -26.15 21.45 -6.10
N GLN A 940 -25.30 20.60 -5.57
CA GLN A 940 -25.58 19.73 -4.44
C GLN A 940 -24.64 20.08 -3.28
N PHE A 941 -25.18 20.18 -2.09
CA PHE A 941 -24.40 20.37 -0.86
C PHE A 941 -24.27 19.04 -0.11
N GLU A 942 -23.18 18.91 0.62
CA GLU A 942 -22.92 17.77 1.49
C GLU A 942 -22.33 18.20 2.83
N VAL A 943 -22.73 17.51 3.90
CA VAL A 943 -22.13 17.62 5.23
C VAL A 943 -21.92 16.18 5.72
N GLY A 944 -20.73 15.86 6.19
CA GLY A 944 -20.41 14.52 6.61
C GLY A 944 -19.22 14.44 7.54
N GLY A 945 -18.91 13.24 7.95
CA GLY A 945 -17.72 12.94 8.73
C GLY A 945 -17.40 11.45 8.78
N ASN A 946 -16.12 11.20 9.00
CA ASN A 946 -15.55 9.89 9.28
C ASN A 946 -15.28 9.81 10.77
N ASN A 947 -15.48 8.65 11.37
CA ASN A 947 -15.30 8.42 12.81
C ASN A 947 -16.04 9.47 13.67
N ILE A 948 -17.31 9.72 13.34
CA ILE A 948 -18.12 10.78 13.97
C ILE A 948 -18.39 10.54 15.47
N ALA A 949 -18.14 9.34 15.99
CA ALA A 949 -18.23 9.02 17.40
C ALA A 949 -17.05 9.56 18.24
N GLY A 950 -15.98 10.02 17.59
CA GLY A 950 -14.83 10.67 18.21
C GLY A 950 -13.84 9.78 18.93
N ARG A 951 -14.02 8.45 18.91
CA ARG A 951 -13.07 7.53 19.54
C ARG A 951 -11.90 7.29 18.59
N GLU A 952 -10.70 7.67 18.99
CA GLU A 952 -9.48 7.36 18.24
C GLU A 952 -9.22 5.86 18.16
N TYR A 953 -8.64 5.42 17.08
CA TYR A 953 -8.24 4.03 16.89
C TYR A 953 -6.89 3.93 16.15
N VAL A 954 -6.18 2.84 16.42
CA VAL A 954 -4.94 2.49 15.73
C VAL A 954 -5.27 1.72 14.46
N SER A 955 -4.72 2.14 13.32
CA SER A 955 -4.76 1.39 12.06
C SER A 955 -3.43 0.68 11.81
N ILE A 956 -2.32 1.38 12.08
CA ILE A 956 -0.96 0.87 11.96
C ILE A 956 -0.20 1.36 13.19
N PRO A 957 0.42 0.45 13.98
CA PRO A 957 1.25 0.85 15.11
C PRO A 957 2.39 1.78 14.70
N GLY A 958 2.77 2.72 15.57
CA GLY A 958 3.79 3.71 15.28
C GLY A 958 3.37 4.81 14.31
N SER A 959 2.18 4.71 13.69
CA SER A 959 1.53 5.83 12.98
C SER A 959 0.65 6.62 13.94
N GLY A 960 0.25 7.84 13.54
CA GLY A 960 -0.72 8.60 14.32
C GLY A 960 -2.07 7.89 14.43
N ASN A 961 -2.66 7.89 15.61
CA ASN A 961 -4.00 7.37 15.83
C ASN A 961 -5.01 8.10 14.93
N ILE A 962 -5.94 7.37 14.33
CA ILE A 962 -6.97 7.92 13.46
C ILE A 962 -8.07 8.54 14.30
N GLY A 963 -8.18 9.85 14.23
CA GLY A 963 -9.21 10.63 14.92
C GLY A 963 -10.47 10.83 14.07
N SER A 964 -11.21 11.89 14.36
CA SER A 964 -12.42 12.27 13.61
C SER A 964 -12.10 13.25 12.48
N LEU A 965 -12.84 13.12 11.39
CA LEU A 965 -12.81 14.06 10.28
C LEU A 965 -14.24 14.55 10.00
N TYR A 966 -14.47 15.87 10.03
CA TYR A 966 -15.75 16.50 9.72
C TYR A 966 -15.59 17.44 8.53
N TYR A 967 -16.54 17.43 7.61
CA TYR A 967 -16.49 18.28 6.42
C TYR A 967 -17.85 18.81 5.99
N ALA A 968 -17.81 19.92 5.29
CA ALA A 968 -18.90 20.44 4.48
C ALA A 968 -18.39 20.70 3.06
N GLY A 969 -19.25 20.53 2.09
CA GLY A 969 -18.85 20.68 0.69
C GLY A 969 -20.01 21.01 -0.24
N ALA A 970 -19.65 21.35 -1.46
CA ALA A 970 -20.56 21.54 -2.57
C ALA A 970 -20.04 20.84 -3.82
N LYS A 971 -20.93 20.22 -4.56
CA LYS A 971 -20.68 19.59 -5.86
C LYS A 971 -21.51 20.29 -6.92
N MET A 972 -20.90 20.56 -8.08
CA MET A 972 -21.61 21.14 -9.23
C MET A 972 -21.41 20.28 -10.47
N GLN A 973 -22.43 20.27 -11.32
CA GLN A 973 -22.46 19.52 -12.57
C GLN A 973 -23.12 20.34 -13.66
N PHE A 974 -22.43 20.51 -14.81
CA PHE A 974 -22.89 21.25 -15.98
C PHE A 974 -22.74 20.41 -17.25
#